data_0613e804f31e75b519252dc584d1d7a1
#
_entry.id   0613e804f31e75b519252dc584d1d7a1
#
_cell.length_a   1.000
_cell.length_b   1.000
_cell.length_c   1.000
_cell.angle_alpha   90.00
_cell.angle_beta   90.00
_cell.angle_gamma   90.00
#
_symmetry.space_group_name_H-M   'P 1'
#
loop_
_entity.id
_entity.type
_entity.pdbx_description
1 polymer ?
#
loop_
_entity_poly.entity_id
_entity_poly.type
_entity_poly.pdbx_seq_one_letter_code
_entity_poly.pdbx_strand_id
1 'polypeptide(L)'
;MAANLVIVESPAKAKTINKYLGKDYEVLASYGHVRDLVAKDGAVDTENDFEMKWELGDRADKNVRDISNAAKKADTLYLCTDPDREGEAISWHVLQILEEKGLLKGKTVHRVTFNEITKTAIKAAFEHPRKLDMPLIEAYLARRALDFLVGFSLSPVLWRKLPGSKSAGRVQSVALRLICERETEIEAFNAQEYWSIHTKLQTPDGSTFLARLTHIAGNKLDKLDINSEEQAQAAVKRIENKTLAVQKVEKKQVRRNPYAPFITSSLQMEGSRKLRMSASQIMRTAQQLYEGVDIGGETVGLITYMRTDGITLSNDAIAQARDVIKAEYGGKYLPAEPRIYKSKAKNAQEAHEAIRPTDLSRLPKDVAKYLDEKQAALYELIWKRTMASQMENAILDQVSADISDGTDDVILRANGSTISFDGFLTLYKEDQDDPVEGEEENEDDRRLPPLEQGMATKLMNIDPEQHFTQPPPRYSEASLVKALEEKGIGRPSTYASIMQVLQDRNYVTLDKRRFTPEDRGRLVTSFLSSYFEKYVDYDFTASLENELDAISSGTVQWKVALRDFWKDFKATIDSTKNLTITEVLDHLDAELGPHFFPVTKEHPDPRKCPTCDTGRLSLKLGKFGAFIGCSNYPDCRHTRPLVVQTAEAVENATSGVGIDNGPKILGTDPGTGRTISLRKGPYGPYVQIDPPPESDKPAAPVAEAPVELDAKGKPKKAKKPKKDPAEKPKRQGVPKNLPLDQVDLAAALKLLELPRLVGTHPESGEKIEAGIGRFGPFLKHQGKFKSIPKDDDVLTIGMNRAVELLAQPTKPRFAKKAKPEGEEGEAKTTTKKAAAKKKPAAKKKPAAKKKPVAKKA
;
A
#
# COMPACT_ATOMS: atom_id res chain seq x y z
N MET A 1 -37.45 23.83 -15.81
CA MET A 1 -36.02 23.83 -15.41
C MET A 1 -35.97 23.46 -13.92
N ALA A 2 -35.05 22.65 -13.47
CA ALA A 2 -34.99 22.27 -12.06
C ALA A 2 -34.67 23.52 -11.22
N ALA A 3 -35.54 23.82 -10.22
CA ALA A 3 -35.32 24.93 -9.31
C ALA A 3 -34.19 24.66 -8.28
N ASN A 4 -33.80 23.39 -8.14
CA ASN A 4 -32.86 22.91 -7.14
C ASN A 4 -31.63 22.30 -7.82
N LEU A 5 -30.43 22.79 -7.43
CA LEU A 5 -29.18 22.22 -7.85
C LEU A 5 -28.53 21.44 -6.68
N VAL A 6 -28.20 20.19 -6.91
CA VAL A 6 -27.52 19.33 -5.93
C VAL A 6 -26.11 19.05 -6.42
N ILE A 7 -25.12 19.26 -5.55
CA ILE A 7 -23.71 19.00 -5.85
C ILE A 7 -23.20 17.88 -4.94
N VAL A 8 -22.65 16.85 -5.58
CA VAL A 8 -21.99 15.70 -4.94
C VAL A 8 -20.55 15.56 -5.44
N GLU A 9 -19.73 14.74 -4.80
CA GLU A 9 -18.33 14.59 -5.20
C GLU A 9 -18.11 13.61 -6.37
N SER A 10 -19.02 12.63 -6.58
CA SER A 10 -18.79 11.60 -7.59
C SER A 10 -19.95 11.42 -8.58
N PRO A 11 -19.67 11.02 -9.83
CA PRO A 11 -20.71 10.73 -10.82
C PRO A 11 -21.61 9.55 -10.44
N ALA A 12 -21.09 8.57 -9.67
CA ALA A 12 -21.87 7.43 -9.21
C ALA A 12 -22.95 7.90 -8.25
N LYS A 13 -22.59 8.72 -7.24
CA LYS A 13 -23.56 9.36 -6.34
C LYS A 13 -24.55 10.22 -7.08
N ALA A 14 -24.09 11.03 -8.04
CA ALA A 14 -24.98 11.87 -8.83
C ALA A 14 -26.06 11.03 -9.51
N LYS A 15 -25.69 9.92 -10.13
CA LYS A 15 -26.63 9.01 -10.81
C LYS A 15 -27.62 8.39 -9.82
N THR A 16 -27.17 7.95 -8.66
CA THR A 16 -28.01 7.30 -7.64
C THR A 16 -28.99 8.31 -7.03
N ILE A 17 -28.50 9.44 -6.55
CA ILE A 17 -29.28 10.46 -5.87
C ILE A 17 -30.32 11.11 -6.81
N ASN A 18 -29.93 11.35 -8.08
CA ASN A 18 -30.86 11.92 -9.06
C ASN A 18 -32.11 11.04 -9.29
N LYS A 19 -31.96 9.70 -9.20
CA LYS A 19 -33.10 8.78 -9.28
C LYS A 19 -34.08 8.94 -8.09
N TYR A 20 -33.56 9.30 -6.92
CA TYR A 20 -34.35 9.40 -5.69
C TYR A 20 -35.06 10.73 -5.52
N LEU A 21 -34.44 11.83 -5.98
CA LEU A 21 -34.96 13.19 -5.81
C LEU A 21 -35.98 13.61 -6.87
N GLY A 22 -35.97 13.02 -8.08
CA GLY A 22 -36.91 13.31 -9.14
C GLY A 22 -36.54 14.52 -9.99
N LYS A 23 -37.52 15.02 -10.78
CA LYS A 23 -37.31 16.00 -11.87
C LYS A 23 -37.09 17.44 -11.41
N ASP A 24 -37.39 17.76 -10.17
CA ASP A 24 -37.26 19.11 -9.61
C ASP A 24 -35.82 19.43 -9.18
N TYR A 25 -34.95 18.44 -9.26
CA TYR A 25 -33.53 18.52 -8.88
C TYR A 25 -32.64 18.20 -10.07
N GLU A 26 -31.60 19.02 -10.26
CA GLU A 26 -30.47 18.73 -11.13
C GLU A 26 -29.26 18.31 -10.26
N VAL A 27 -28.77 17.09 -10.43
CA VAL A 27 -27.67 16.57 -9.61
C VAL A 27 -26.39 16.52 -10.45
N LEU A 28 -25.36 17.26 -10.01
CA LEU A 28 -24.07 17.34 -10.67
C LEU A 28 -22.94 16.88 -9.74
N ALA A 29 -21.88 16.34 -10.32
CA ALA A 29 -20.68 15.92 -9.60
C ALA A 29 -19.55 16.95 -9.74
N SER A 30 -18.83 17.21 -8.63
CA SER A 30 -17.60 18.00 -8.63
C SER A 30 -16.38 17.19 -9.13
N TYR A 31 -16.44 15.85 -9.09
CA TYR A 31 -15.34 14.92 -9.37
C TYR A 31 -14.20 15.06 -8.36
N GLY A 32 -14.52 15.13 -7.09
CA GLY A 32 -13.62 15.33 -5.97
C GLY A 32 -13.31 16.82 -5.73
N HIS A 33 -12.11 17.12 -5.26
CA HIS A 33 -11.69 18.50 -5.02
C HIS A 33 -11.64 19.31 -6.31
N VAL A 34 -12.30 20.47 -6.32
CA VAL A 34 -12.36 21.38 -7.48
C VAL A 34 -11.14 22.29 -7.57
N ARG A 35 -10.49 22.58 -6.42
CA ARG A 35 -9.25 23.34 -6.34
C ARG A 35 -8.33 22.79 -5.26
N ASP A 36 -7.05 23.05 -5.38
CA ASP A 36 -6.02 22.70 -4.42
C ASP A 36 -5.03 23.86 -4.25
N LEU A 37 -4.13 23.75 -3.25
CA LEU A 37 -3.05 24.74 -3.08
C LEU A 37 -2.16 24.75 -4.32
N VAL A 38 -1.75 25.95 -4.73
CA VAL A 38 -0.77 26.10 -5.81
C VAL A 38 0.47 25.28 -5.49
N ALA A 39 0.90 24.41 -6.40
CA ALA A 39 2.02 23.48 -6.20
C ALA A 39 3.38 24.21 -6.23
N LYS A 40 3.53 25.30 -5.45
CA LYS A 40 4.71 26.15 -5.40
C LYS A 40 4.94 26.66 -3.98
N ASP A 41 6.21 26.75 -3.58
CA ASP A 41 6.58 27.37 -2.31
C ASP A 41 5.94 28.76 -2.15
N GLY A 42 5.45 29.07 -0.93
CA GLY A 42 4.71 30.29 -0.62
C GLY A 42 3.22 30.24 -1.00
N ALA A 43 2.65 29.07 -1.32
CA ALA A 43 1.21 28.92 -1.49
C ALA A 43 0.45 28.99 -0.15
N VAL A 44 1.12 28.70 0.96
CA VAL A 44 0.69 29.03 2.32
C VAL A 44 1.60 30.16 2.80
N ASP A 45 1.05 31.35 2.99
CA ASP A 45 1.81 32.56 3.33
C ASP A 45 1.97 32.67 4.84
N THR A 46 3.10 32.23 5.37
CA THR A 46 3.39 32.17 6.80
C THR A 46 3.60 33.56 7.44
N GLU A 47 3.89 34.59 6.63
CA GLU A 47 4.06 35.98 7.10
C GLU A 47 2.72 36.75 7.09
N ASN A 48 1.72 36.24 6.32
CA ASN A 48 0.39 36.83 6.24
C ASN A 48 -0.67 35.85 6.78
N ASP A 49 -0.53 35.50 8.05
CA ASP A 49 -1.49 34.73 8.85
C ASP A 49 -1.99 33.44 8.15
N PHE A 50 -1.08 32.73 7.47
CA PHE A 50 -1.32 31.49 6.74
C PHE A 50 -2.37 31.61 5.62
N GLU A 51 -2.42 32.77 4.95
CA GLU A 51 -3.27 32.92 3.76
C GLU A 51 -2.89 31.89 2.70
N MET A 52 -3.91 31.24 2.14
CA MET A 52 -3.74 30.14 1.19
C MET A 52 -4.07 30.55 -0.23
N LYS A 53 -3.16 30.22 -1.18
CA LYS A 53 -3.34 30.48 -2.62
C LYS A 53 -3.83 29.22 -3.30
N TRP A 54 -5.03 29.29 -3.86
CA TRP A 54 -5.71 28.18 -4.48
C TRP A 54 -5.63 28.25 -6.00
N GLU A 55 -5.55 27.08 -6.65
CA GLU A 55 -5.71 26.94 -8.09
C GLU A 55 -6.74 25.83 -8.43
N LEU A 56 -7.38 25.96 -9.58
CA LEU A 56 -8.27 24.91 -10.05
C LEU A 56 -7.46 23.68 -10.45
N GLY A 57 -7.95 22.51 -10.10
CA GLY A 57 -7.34 21.24 -10.53
C GLY A 57 -7.37 21.09 -12.07
N ASP A 58 -6.37 20.42 -12.63
CA ASP A 58 -6.15 20.27 -14.10
C ASP A 58 -7.40 19.84 -14.91
N ARG A 59 -8.36 19.18 -14.28
CA ARG A 59 -9.58 18.68 -14.90
C ARG A 59 -10.86 19.33 -14.37
N ALA A 60 -10.73 20.23 -13.40
CA ALA A 60 -11.87 20.83 -12.71
C ALA A 60 -12.60 21.91 -13.54
N ASP A 61 -11.92 22.56 -14.49
CA ASP A 61 -12.45 23.65 -15.30
C ASP A 61 -13.80 23.33 -15.95
N LYS A 62 -13.96 22.14 -16.51
CA LYS A 62 -15.21 21.70 -17.12
C LYS A 62 -16.31 21.54 -16.07
N ASN A 63 -16.00 20.84 -14.97
CA ASN A 63 -16.99 20.54 -13.94
C ASN A 63 -17.47 21.83 -13.24
N VAL A 64 -16.53 22.71 -12.90
CA VAL A 64 -16.82 24.02 -12.33
C VAL A 64 -17.66 24.88 -13.28
N ARG A 65 -17.43 24.80 -14.59
CA ARG A 65 -18.23 25.50 -15.61
C ARG A 65 -19.64 24.95 -15.66
N ASP A 66 -19.77 23.62 -15.68
CA ASP A 66 -21.08 22.96 -15.72
C ASP A 66 -21.88 23.29 -14.45
N ILE A 67 -21.26 23.20 -13.26
CA ILE A 67 -21.86 23.60 -11.97
C ILE A 67 -22.23 25.10 -11.99
N SER A 68 -21.36 25.99 -12.48
CA SER A 68 -21.64 27.43 -12.57
C SER A 68 -22.82 27.74 -13.48
N ASN A 69 -22.94 27.02 -14.60
CA ASN A 69 -24.06 27.19 -15.54
C ASN A 69 -25.38 26.69 -14.98
N ALA A 70 -25.37 25.59 -14.23
CA ALA A 70 -26.57 25.10 -13.54
C ALA A 70 -26.95 26.04 -12.38
N ALA A 71 -25.98 26.51 -11.61
CA ALA A 71 -26.20 27.45 -10.51
C ALA A 71 -26.84 28.77 -10.96
N LYS A 72 -26.59 29.27 -12.18
CA LYS A 72 -27.28 30.46 -12.73
C LYS A 72 -28.79 30.29 -12.82
N LYS A 73 -29.27 29.05 -13.03
CA LYS A 73 -30.67 28.72 -13.28
C LYS A 73 -31.42 28.26 -12.03
N ALA A 74 -30.70 27.76 -11.02
CA ALA A 74 -31.28 27.24 -9.80
C ALA A 74 -31.53 28.36 -8.78
N ASP A 75 -32.60 28.21 -8.00
CA ASP A 75 -32.93 29.10 -6.88
C ASP A 75 -32.29 28.61 -5.57
N THR A 76 -32.16 27.29 -5.42
CA THR A 76 -31.62 26.67 -4.24
C THR A 76 -30.43 25.75 -4.61
N LEU A 77 -29.38 25.81 -3.81
CA LEU A 77 -28.18 24.99 -3.92
C LEU A 77 -28.07 24.03 -2.72
N TYR A 78 -27.97 22.76 -2.99
CA TYR A 78 -27.75 21.72 -2.02
C TYR A 78 -26.33 21.13 -2.18
N LEU A 79 -25.50 21.22 -1.14
CA LEU A 79 -24.15 20.66 -1.08
C LEU A 79 -24.23 19.31 -0.39
N CYS A 80 -24.13 18.21 -1.16
CA CYS A 80 -24.38 16.84 -0.71
C CYS A 80 -23.14 15.93 -0.84
N THR A 81 -21.97 16.45 -0.49
CA THR A 81 -20.72 15.71 -0.44
C THR A 81 -20.65 14.84 0.82
N ASP A 82 -19.64 13.98 0.94
CA ASP A 82 -19.45 13.08 2.06
C ASP A 82 -19.50 13.81 3.43
N PRO A 83 -19.87 13.10 4.50
CA PRO A 83 -20.02 13.73 5.82
C PRO A 83 -18.71 14.05 6.52
N ASP A 84 -17.55 13.65 5.96
CA ASP A 84 -16.23 13.90 6.56
C ASP A 84 -15.69 15.31 6.25
N ARG A 85 -14.54 15.65 6.87
CA ARG A 85 -13.86 16.94 6.66
C ARG A 85 -13.47 17.22 5.21
N GLU A 86 -13.17 16.15 4.42
CA GLU A 86 -12.85 16.30 2.99
C GLU A 86 -14.10 16.71 2.20
N GLY A 87 -15.24 16.06 2.48
CA GLY A 87 -16.51 16.44 1.86
C GLY A 87 -16.98 17.84 2.24
N GLU A 88 -16.80 18.26 3.50
CA GLU A 88 -17.10 19.62 3.94
C GLU A 88 -16.25 20.65 3.21
N ALA A 89 -14.95 20.35 3.02
CA ALA A 89 -14.05 21.22 2.27
C ALA A 89 -14.38 21.30 0.78
N ILE A 90 -14.79 20.18 0.14
CA ILE A 90 -15.26 20.18 -1.25
C ILE A 90 -16.47 21.11 -1.39
N SER A 91 -17.44 20.97 -0.50
CA SER A 91 -18.63 21.85 -0.45
C SER A 91 -18.24 23.33 -0.30
N TRP A 92 -17.33 23.62 0.62
CA TRP A 92 -16.86 24.98 0.84
C TRP A 92 -16.13 25.54 -0.37
N HIS A 93 -15.22 24.78 -1.00
CA HIS A 93 -14.53 25.23 -2.20
C HIS A 93 -15.47 25.51 -3.37
N VAL A 94 -16.49 24.68 -3.56
CA VAL A 94 -17.52 24.92 -4.58
C VAL A 94 -18.28 26.22 -4.28
N LEU A 95 -18.66 26.40 -3.02
CA LEU A 95 -19.38 27.61 -2.61
C LEU A 95 -18.55 28.88 -2.83
N GLN A 96 -17.29 28.88 -2.43
CA GLN A 96 -16.34 29.98 -2.65
C GLN A 96 -16.20 30.35 -4.13
N ILE A 97 -16.04 29.35 -5.00
CA ILE A 97 -15.95 29.56 -6.46
C ILE A 97 -17.22 30.20 -7.03
N LEU A 98 -18.38 29.78 -6.55
CA LEU A 98 -19.66 30.36 -6.99
C LEU A 98 -19.84 31.76 -6.45
N GLU A 99 -19.38 32.07 -5.25
CA GLU A 99 -19.38 33.39 -4.65
C GLU A 99 -18.46 34.36 -5.40
N GLU A 100 -17.22 33.96 -5.67
CA GLU A 100 -16.23 34.71 -6.47
C GLU A 100 -16.77 35.08 -7.87
N LYS A 101 -17.65 34.22 -8.41
CA LYS A 101 -18.35 34.47 -9.69
C LYS A 101 -19.65 35.26 -9.57
N GLY A 102 -20.04 35.68 -8.35
CA GLY A 102 -21.27 36.43 -8.08
C GLY A 102 -22.56 35.63 -8.33
N LEU A 103 -22.51 34.28 -8.27
CA LEU A 103 -23.62 33.40 -8.63
C LEU A 103 -24.53 33.02 -7.45
N LEU A 104 -24.22 33.47 -6.24
CA LEU A 104 -24.99 33.14 -5.03
C LEU A 104 -26.01 34.20 -4.60
N LYS A 105 -26.03 35.35 -5.25
CA LYS A 105 -26.93 36.45 -4.87
C LYS A 105 -28.43 36.03 -5.03
N GLY A 106 -29.15 36.13 -3.91
CA GLY A 106 -30.58 35.79 -3.87
C GLY A 106 -30.90 34.29 -3.85
N LYS A 107 -29.88 33.43 -3.62
CA LYS A 107 -30.06 31.97 -3.58
C LYS A 107 -29.97 31.43 -2.15
N THR A 108 -30.72 30.38 -1.91
CA THR A 108 -30.60 29.62 -0.66
C THR A 108 -29.54 28.51 -0.81
N VAL A 109 -28.67 28.39 0.19
CA VAL A 109 -27.63 27.35 0.19
C VAL A 109 -27.81 26.45 1.39
N HIS A 110 -27.85 25.17 1.15
CA HIS A 110 -28.00 24.12 2.16
C HIS A 110 -26.87 23.11 2.08
N ARG A 111 -26.45 22.60 3.22
CA ARG A 111 -25.60 21.43 3.37
C ARG A 111 -26.46 20.26 3.79
N VAL A 112 -26.36 19.13 3.08
CA VAL A 112 -27.07 17.89 3.38
C VAL A 112 -26.05 16.77 3.52
N THR A 113 -26.11 16.04 4.62
CA THR A 113 -25.22 14.92 4.91
C THR A 113 -26.03 13.67 5.22
N PHE A 114 -25.51 12.53 4.82
CA PHE A 114 -26.11 11.22 5.05
C PHE A 114 -25.01 10.15 5.16
N ASN A 115 -25.25 9.15 6.01
CA ASN A 115 -24.30 8.04 6.23
C ASN A 115 -24.53 6.89 5.27
N GLU A 116 -25.64 6.85 4.54
CA GLU A 116 -25.98 5.82 3.58
C GLU A 116 -26.74 6.38 2.37
N ILE A 117 -26.55 5.78 1.21
CA ILE A 117 -27.20 6.21 -0.04
C ILE A 117 -28.39 5.29 -0.34
N THR A 118 -29.43 5.42 0.49
CA THR A 118 -30.72 4.79 0.30
C THR A 118 -31.79 5.85 0.04
N LYS A 119 -32.92 5.45 -0.55
CA LYS A 119 -34.01 6.38 -0.88
C LYS A 119 -34.60 7.05 0.38
N THR A 120 -34.73 6.30 1.45
CA THR A 120 -35.24 6.76 2.74
C THR A 120 -34.30 7.74 3.41
N ALA A 121 -33.03 7.36 3.54
CA ALA A 121 -32.01 8.21 4.18
C ALA A 121 -31.80 9.53 3.43
N ILE A 122 -31.75 9.49 2.08
CA ILE A 122 -31.62 10.70 1.26
C ILE A 122 -32.79 11.63 1.48
N LYS A 123 -34.04 11.12 1.42
CA LYS A 123 -35.23 11.97 1.65
C LYS A 123 -35.26 12.58 3.03
N ALA A 124 -34.99 11.78 4.06
CA ALA A 124 -34.93 12.28 5.43
C ALA A 124 -33.82 13.35 5.62
N ALA A 125 -32.67 13.16 4.99
CA ALA A 125 -31.58 14.15 5.05
C ALA A 125 -31.94 15.48 4.39
N PHE A 126 -32.72 15.46 3.32
CA PHE A 126 -33.23 16.68 2.63
C PHE A 126 -34.32 17.42 3.42
N GLU A 127 -34.97 16.74 4.38
CA GLU A 127 -35.93 17.38 5.29
C GLU A 127 -35.22 18.15 6.42
N HIS A 128 -33.91 17.81 6.69
CA HIS A 128 -33.13 18.40 7.77
C HIS A 128 -31.80 19.00 7.27
N PRO A 129 -31.83 19.96 6.34
CA PRO A 129 -30.61 20.59 5.86
C PRO A 129 -29.97 21.46 6.92
N ARG A 130 -28.62 21.53 6.87
CA ARG A 130 -27.83 22.36 7.80
C ARG A 130 -27.00 23.41 7.04
N LYS A 131 -26.26 24.22 7.76
CA LYS A 131 -25.21 25.09 7.22
C LYS A 131 -23.90 24.30 7.12
N LEU A 132 -22.92 24.85 6.38
CA LEU A 132 -21.56 24.37 6.41
C LEU A 132 -21.00 24.41 7.84
N ASP A 133 -20.25 23.38 8.19
CA ASP A 133 -19.56 23.25 9.46
C ASP A 133 -18.18 23.89 9.35
N MET A 134 -18.05 25.12 9.86
CA MET A 134 -16.80 25.87 9.77
C MET A 134 -15.64 25.22 10.54
N PRO A 135 -15.83 24.69 11.76
CA PRO A 135 -14.79 23.91 12.45
C PRO A 135 -14.23 22.74 11.63
N LEU A 136 -15.05 21.95 10.93
CA LEU A 136 -14.59 20.88 10.04
C LEU A 136 -13.77 21.42 8.86
N ILE A 137 -14.21 22.56 8.28
CA ILE A 137 -13.47 23.23 7.20
C ILE A 137 -12.11 23.73 7.71
N GLU A 138 -12.08 24.36 8.88
CA GLU A 138 -10.85 24.86 9.49
C GLU A 138 -9.86 23.73 9.82
N ALA A 139 -10.35 22.59 10.27
CA ALA A 139 -9.52 21.40 10.49
C ALA A 139 -8.94 20.85 9.17
N TYR A 140 -9.71 20.86 8.08
CA TYR A 140 -9.19 20.53 6.76
C TYR A 140 -8.12 21.53 6.30
N LEU A 141 -8.37 22.84 6.45
CA LEU A 141 -7.42 23.90 6.08
C LEU A 141 -6.12 23.78 6.88
N ALA A 142 -6.23 23.56 8.20
CA ALA A 142 -5.08 23.32 9.07
C ALA A 142 -4.26 22.11 8.61
N ARG A 143 -4.90 20.97 8.40
CA ARG A 143 -4.23 19.76 7.90
C ARG A 143 -3.56 20.00 6.56
N ARG A 144 -4.26 20.63 5.61
CA ARG A 144 -3.74 20.89 4.28
C ARG A 144 -2.54 21.84 4.31
N ALA A 145 -2.59 22.88 5.16
CA ALA A 145 -1.47 23.80 5.39
C ALA A 145 -0.27 23.09 6.03
N LEU A 146 -0.48 22.32 7.09
CA LEU A 146 0.58 21.54 7.75
C LEU A 146 1.28 20.58 6.78
N ASP A 147 0.51 19.78 6.05
CA ASP A 147 1.08 18.80 5.11
C ASP A 147 1.82 19.50 3.97
N PHE A 148 1.32 20.67 3.53
CA PHE A 148 2.00 21.51 2.54
C PHE A 148 3.31 22.09 3.08
N LEU A 149 3.26 22.76 4.24
CA LEU A 149 4.44 23.39 4.86
C LEU A 149 5.54 22.38 5.16
N VAL A 150 5.18 21.23 5.73
CA VAL A 150 6.14 20.16 5.99
C VAL A 150 6.71 19.61 4.68
N GLY A 151 5.86 19.28 3.71
CA GLY A 151 6.28 18.71 2.44
C GLY A 151 7.18 19.63 1.62
N PHE A 152 6.82 20.90 1.50
CA PHE A 152 7.56 21.88 0.72
C PHE A 152 8.82 22.43 1.42
N SER A 153 8.90 22.34 2.75
CA SER A 153 10.10 22.74 3.49
C SER A 153 11.09 21.60 3.65
N LEU A 154 10.61 20.40 4.02
CA LEU A 154 11.46 19.25 4.36
C LEU A 154 11.97 18.51 3.13
N SER A 155 11.14 18.33 2.09
CA SER A 155 11.57 17.62 0.88
C SER A 155 12.75 18.32 0.16
N PRO A 156 12.81 19.65 0.02
CA PRO A 156 13.99 20.34 -0.51
C PRO A 156 15.25 20.17 0.34
N VAL A 157 15.13 20.03 1.67
CA VAL A 157 16.28 19.72 2.54
C VAL A 157 16.80 18.34 2.18
N LEU A 158 15.92 17.33 2.10
CA LEU A 158 16.29 15.99 1.67
C LEU A 158 16.99 15.98 0.31
N TRP A 159 16.45 16.68 -0.70
CA TRP A 159 17.05 16.70 -2.04
C TRP A 159 18.45 17.29 -2.07
N ARG A 160 18.69 18.28 -1.22
CA ARG A 160 20.00 18.95 -1.11
C ARG A 160 21.02 18.15 -0.30
N LYS A 161 20.57 17.49 0.79
CA LYS A 161 21.46 16.79 1.73
C LYS A 161 21.60 15.31 1.40
N LEU A 162 20.54 14.69 0.85
CA LEU A 162 20.48 13.28 0.41
C LEU A 162 20.02 13.18 -1.05
N PRO A 163 20.86 13.50 -2.04
CA PRO A 163 20.54 13.34 -3.45
C PRO A 163 19.99 11.95 -3.77
N GLY A 164 18.88 11.89 -4.51
CA GLY A 164 18.18 10.64 -4.82
C GLY A 164 17.01 10.34 -3.90
N SER A 165 16.87 10.99 -2.75
CA SER A 165 15.68 10.94 -1.91
C SER A 165 14.49 11.62 -2.61
N LYS A 166 13.25 11.18 -2.30
CA LYS A 166 12.07 11.73 -2.94
C LYS A 166 11.40 12.78 -2.05
N SER A 167 10.49 12.39 -1.19
CA SER A 167 9.78 13.35 -0.33
C SER A 167 9.69 12.85 1.10
N ALA A 168 9.59 13.78 2.04
CA ALA A 168 9.18 13.53 3.40
C ALA A 168 7.81 14.17 3.64
N GLY A 169 7.08 13.65 4.60
CA GLY A 169 5.80 14.17 5.03
C GLY A 169 5.50 13.75 6.45
N ARG A 170 4.67 14.50 7.12
CA ARG A 170 4.40 14.42 8.56
C ARG A 170 4.08 12.98 9.03
N VAL A 171 3.10 12.32 8.42
CA VAL A 171 2.69 10.97 8.84
C VAL A 171 3.45 9.87 8.10
N GLN A 172 3.76 10.07 6.82
CA GLN A 172 4.48 9.06 6.02
C GLN A 172 5.88 8.77 6.56
N SER A 173 6.58 9.79 7.09
CA SER A 173 7.95 9.61 7.62
C SER A 173 7.93 8.82 8.92
N VAL A 174 6.92 9.01 9.74
CA VAL A 174 6.71 8.27 10.99
C VAL A 174 6.33 6.81 10.71
N ALA A 175 5.48 6.55 9.73
CA ALA A 175 5.17 5.19 9.30
C ALA A 175 6.41 4.46 8.71
N LEU A 176 7.26 5.19 7.98
CA LEU A 176 8.54 4.65 7.51
C LEU A 176 9.48 4.31 8.66
N ARG A 177 9.55 5.17 9.67
CA ARG A 177 10.35 4.94 10.89
C ARG A 177 9.92 3.64 11.59
N LEU A 178 8.61 3.40 11.77
CA LEU A 178 8.10 2.15 12.35
C LEU A 178 8.61 0.91 11.60
N ILE A 179 8.59 0.96 10.27
CA ILE A 179 9.05 -0.15 9.44
C ILE A 179 10.57 -0.35 9.56
N CYS A 180 11.34 0.75 9.58
CA CYS A 180 12.80 0.70 9.71
C CYS A 180 13.23 0.21 11.10
N GLU A 181 12.60 0.67 12.17
CA GLU A 181 12.87 0.22 13.54
C GLU A 181 12.58 -1.28 13.70
N ARG A 182 11.45 -1.76 13.16
CA ARG A 182 11.12 -3.18 13.14
C ARG A 182 12.20 -4.01 12.42
N GLU A 183 12.73 -3.52 11.34
CA GLU A 183 13.79 -4.23 10.64
C GLU A 183 15.11 -4.22 11.43
N THR A 184 15.40 -3.13 12.14
CA THR A 184 16.56 -3.07 13.05
C THR A 184 16.39 -4.03 14.23
N GLU A 185 15.18 -4.16 14.79
CA GLU A 185 14.86 -5.17 15.81
C GLU A 185 15.09 -6.59 15.30
N ILE A 186 14.69 -6.89 14.06
CA ILE A 186 14.88 -8.20 13.43
C ILE A 186 16.38 -8.48 13.21
N GLU A 187 17.13 -7.51 12.73
CA GLU A 187 18.57 -7.64 12.45
C GLU A 187 19.40 -7.79 13.73
N ALA A 188 18.99 -7.14 14.81
CA ALA A 188 19.64 -7.25 16.12
C ALA A 188 19.21 -8.48 16.92
N PHE A 189 18.21 -9.23 16.44
CA PHE A 189 17.65 -10.34 17.17
C PHE A 189 18.61 -11.53 17.20
N ASN A 190 18.85 -12.05 18.40
CA ASN A 190 19.57 -13.28 18.64
C ASN A 190 18.61 -14.40 19.01
N ALA A 191 18.51 -15.40 18.16
CA ALA A 191 17.71 -16.58 18.43
C ALA A 191 18.28 -17.34 19.63
N GLN A 192 17.43 -17.60 20.63
CA GLN A 192 17.74 -18.40 21.80
C GLN A 192 17.10 -19.77 21.64
N GLU A 193 17.91 -20.80 21.86
CA GLU A 193 17.44 -22.19 21.89
C GLU A 193 16.60 -22.42 23.15
N TYR A 194 15.50 -23.14 22.99
CA TYR A 194 14.71 -23.67 24.10
C TYR A 194 14.03 -24.98 23.68
N TRP A 195 13.63 -25.75 24.67
CA TRP A 195 13.01 -27.06 24.47
C TRP A 195 11.64 -27.10 25.13
N SER A 196 10.68 -27.73 24.46
CA SER A 196 9.43 -28.17 25.07
C SER A 196 9.39 -29.69 25.14
N ILE A 197 8.74 -30.21 26.17
CA ILE A 197 8.62 -31.65 26.34
C ILE A 197 7.13 -32.00 26.34
N HIS A 198 6.76 -32.70 25.31
CA HIS A 198 5.40 -33.20 25.12
C HIS A 198 5.35 -34.69 25.44
N THR A 199 4.29 -35.12 26.09
CA THR A 199 4.07 -36.52 26.42
C THR A 199 2.75 -37.00 25.81
N LYS A 200 2.78 -38.19 25.23
CA LYS A 200 1.56 -38.87 24.80
C LYS A 200 1.16 -39.83 25.89
N LEU A 201 0.00 -39.59 26.45
CA LEU A 201 -0.56 -40.39 27.56
C LEU A 201 -1.80 -41.16 27.06
N GLN A 202 -2.05 -42.34 27.68
CA GLN A 202 -3.22 -43.17 27.41
C GLN A 202 -4.02 -43.36 28.67
N THR A 203 -5.32 -43.17 28.60
CA THR A 203 -6.29 -43.47 29.67
C THR A 203 -6.59 -44.98 29.73
N PRO A 204 -7.20 -45.51 30.81
CA PRO A 204 -7.52 -46.92 30.93
C PRO A 204 -8.47 -47.45 29.86
N ASP A 205 -9.32 -46.62 29.27
CA ASP A 205 -10.23 -46.98 28.18
C ASP A 205 -9.56 -47.03 26.81
N GLY A 206 -8.22 -46.69 26.75
CA GLY A 206 -7.43 -46.71 25.53
C GLY A 206 -7.38 -45.39 24.74
N SER A 207 -8.09 -44.36 25.17
CA SER A 207 -8.04 -43.03 24.60
C SER A 207 -6.66 -42.38 24.82
N THR A 208 -6.14 -41.65 23.86
CA THR A 208 -4.84 -40.99 23.97
C THR A 208 -4.98 -39.46 23.96
N PHE A 209 -4.11 -38.77 24.69
CA PHE A 209 -4.04 -37.32 24.70
C PHE A 209 -2.61 -36.84 24.90
N LEU A 210 -2.34 -35.57 24.59
CA LEU A 210 -1.04 -34.94 24.76
C LEU A 210 -1.05 -34.08 26.05
N ALA A 211 0.06 -34.11 26.77
CA ALA A 211 0.32 -33.24 27.88
C ALA A 211 1.73 -32.67 27.80
N ARG A 212 1.91 -31.44 28.22
CA ARG A 212 3.18 -30.72 28.20
C ARG A 212 3.77 -30.62 29.59
N LEU A 213 5.06 -30.77 29.70
CA LEU A 213 5.79 -30.54 30.95
C LEU A 213 5.72 -29.06 31.36
N THR A 214 5.23 -28.82 32.61
CA THR A 214 5.07 -27.46 33.15
C THR A 214 5.83 -27.23 34.45
N HIS A 215 6.19 -28.26 35.19
CA HIS A 215 6.97 -28.14 36.45
C HIS A 215 8.03 -29.23 36.55
N ILE A 216 9.18 -28.87 37.07
CA ILE A 216 10.27 -29.78 37.46
C ILE A 216 10.76 -29.39 38.84
N ALA A 217 10.93 -30.38 39.73
CA ALA A 217 11.45 -30.20 41.10
C ALA A 217 10.67 -29.13 41.88
N GLY A 218 9.33 -29.09 41.70
CA GLY A 218 8.44 -28.15 42.38
C GLY A 218 8.42 -26.73 41.76
N ASN A 219 9.26 -26.47 40.77
CA ASN A 219 9.31 -25.16 40.11
C ASN A 219 8.56 -25.17 38.79
N LYS A 220 7.74 -24.14 38.60
CA LYS A 220 7.10 -23.90 37.32
C LYS A 220 8.14 -23.51 36.26
N LEU A 221 8.08 -24.14 35.10
CA LEU A 221 8.96 -23.85 33.99
C LEU A 221 8.46 -22.66 33.18
N ASP A 222 9.35 -21.71 32.97
CA ASP A 222 9.18 -20.68 31.95
C ASP A 222 9.68 -21.17 30.58
N LYS A 223 9.33 -20.48 29.50
CA LYS A 223 9.61 -20.89 28.12
C LYS A 223 11.08 -21.23 27.84
N LEU A 224 12.02 -20.51 28.49
CA LEU A 224 13.46 -20.59 28.23
C LEU A 224 14.23 -21.39 29.29
N ASP A 225 13.58 -22.00 30.27
CA ASP A 225 14.26 -22.70 31.38
C ASP A 225 14.96 -23.97 30.93
N ILE A 226 14.43 -24.67 29.92
CA ILE A 226 15.08 -25.80 29.25
C ILE A 226 15.74 -25.25 27.98
N ASN A 227 17.04 -24.96 28.04
CA ASN A 227 17.76 -24.26 26.98
C ASN A 227 18.87 -25.08 26.31
N SER A 228 18.91 -26.38 26.56
CA SER A 228 19.84 -27.31 25.93
C SER A 228 19.28 -28.72 25.83
N GLU A 229 19.79 -29.51 24.88
CA GLU A 229 19.43 -30.90 24.69
C GLU A 229 19.73 -31.73 25.97
N GLU A 230 20.80 -31.43 26.67
CA GLU A 230 21.14 -32.14 27.90
C GLU A 230 20.10 -31.98 29.00
N GLN A 231 19.57 -30.76 29.17
CA GLN A 231 18.51 -30.47 30.12
C GLN A 231 17.17 -31.13 29.68
N ALA A 232 16.89 -31.12 28.37
CA ALA A 232 15.70 -31.78 27.83
C ALA A 232 15.76 -33.30 28.07
N GLN A 233 16.89 -33.95 27.82
CA GLN A 233 17.09 -35.37 28.07
C GLN A 233 17.07 -35.71 29.57
N ALA A 234 17.58 -34.83 30.44
CA ALA A 234 17.45 -35.02 31.89
C ALA A 234 15.97 -34.96 32.33
N ALA A 235 15.19 -34.06 31.78
CA ALA A 235 13.74 -33.99 32.03
C ALA A 235 12.99 -35.21 31.52
N VAL A 236 13.33 -35.72 30.32
CA VAL A 236 12.77 -36.98 29.76
C VAL A 236 12.99 -38.14 30.72
N LYS A 237 14.25 -38.36 31.15
CA LYS A 237 14.61 -39.45 32.09
C LYS A 237 13.85 -39.33 33.41
N ARG A 238 13.55 -38.10 33.84
CA ARG A 238 12.82 -37.86 35.09
C ARG A 238 11.34 -38.23 34.95
N ILE A 239 10.75 -38.02 33.79
CA ILE A 239 9.36 -38.40 33.45
C ILE A 239 9.24 -39.91 33.27
N GLU A 240 10.18 -40.58 32.57
CA GLU A 240 10.14 -42.02 32.28
C GLU A 240 10.01 -42.87 33.56
N ASN A 241 10.60 -42.42 34.65
CA ASN A 241 10.63 -43.15 35.92
C ASN A 241 9.37 -42.91 36.81
N LYS A 242 8.36 -42.19 36.30
CA LYS A 242 7.16 -41.84 37.09
C LYS A 242 5.96 -42.69 36.76
N THR A 243 5.20 -43.01 37.80
CA THR A 243 3.86 -43.58 37.67
C THR A 243 2.86 -42.44 37.64
N LEU A 244 2.39 -42.09 36.45
CA LEU A 244 1.59 -40.90 36.23
C LEU A 244 0.08 -41.17 36.45
N ALA A 245 -0.56 -40.24 37.15
CA ALA A 245 -2.01 -40.22 37.33
C ALA A 245 -2.51 -38.75 37.25
N VAL A 246 -3.76 -38.59 36.89
CA VAL A 246 -4.44 -37.30 36.91
C VAL A 246 -4.62 -36.82 38.33
N GLN A 247 -3.89 -35.78 38.73
CA GLN A 247 -3.95 -35.27 40.10
C GLN A 247 -5.03 -34.22 40.26
N LYS A 248 -5.26 -33.44 39.22
CA LYS A 248 -6.20 -32.33 39.24
C LYS A 248 -6.89 -32.17 37.89
N VAL A 249 -8.19 -31.90 37.93
CA VAL A 249 -8.94 -31.53 36.72
C VAL A 249 -9.71 -30.25 37.01
N GLU A 250 -9.42 -29.23 36.24
CA GLU A 250 -10.16 -27.97 36.30
C GLU A 250 -11.05 -27.87 35.05
N LYS A 251 -12.34 -27.67 35.27
CA LYS A 251 -13.30 -27.38 34.19
C LYS A 251 -13.81 -25.98 34.34
N LYS A 252 -13.67 -25.20 33.28
CA LYS A 252 -14.09 -23.79 33.25
C LYS A 252 -14.90 -23.51 31.99
N GLN A 253 -16.06 -22.91 32.17
CA GLN A 253 -16.82 -22.38 31.06
C GLN A 253 -16.37 -20.96 30.75
N VAL A 254 -15.92 -20.71 29.54
CA VAL A 254 -15.46 -19.41 29.04
C VAL A 254 -16.46 -18.88 28.03
N ARG A 255 -16.91 -17.64 28.23
CA ARG A 255 -17.77 -16.94 27.30
C ARG A 255 -16.90 -16.03 26.40
N ARG A 256 -16.95 -16.24 25.10
CA ARG A 256 -16.33 -15.34 24.12
C ARG A 256 -17.39 -14.38 23.59
N ASN A 257 -17.12 -13.08 23.71
CA ASN A 257 -18.02 -12.03 23.20
C ASN A 257 -17.75 -11.80 21.70
N PRO A 258 -18.77 -11.47 20.92
CA PRO A 258 -18.57 -11.05 19.54
C PRO A 258 -17.86 -9.68 19.48
N TYR A 259 -17.14 -9.50 18.39
CA TYR A 259 -16.43 -8.24 18.09
C TYR A 259 -17.40 -7.14 17.67
N ALA A 260 -17.02 -5.88 17.86
CA ALA A 260 -17.78 -4.72 17.38
C ALA A 260 -17.91 -4.72 15.85
N PRO A 261 -18.91 -4.06 15.27
CA PRO A 261 -18.99 -3.80 13.85
C PRO A 261 -17.72 -3.12 13.32
N PHE A 262 -17.48 -3.19 12.02
CA PHE A 262 -16.29 -2.62 11.42
C PHE A 262 -16.23 -1.10 11.51
N ILE A 263 -15.03 -0.62 11.80
CA ILE A 263 -14.54 0.72 11.50
C ILE A 263 -13.53 0.62 10.34
N THR A 264 -13.05 1.74 9.82
CA THR A 264 -12.13 1.75 8.68
C THR A 264 -10.88 0.89 8.90
N SER A 265 -10.23 1.03 10.06
CA SER A 265 -9.02 0.28 10.39
C SER A 265 -9.27 -1.22 10.47
N SER A 266 -10.29 -1.65 11.23
CA SER A 266 -10.61 -3.06 11.39
C SER A 266 -11.09 -3.69 10.08
N LEU A 267 -11.79 -2.95 9.20
CA LEU A 267 -12.15 -3.41 7.86
C LEU A 267 -10.90 -3.59 6.98
N GLN A 268 -9.94 -2.68 7.05
CA GLN A 268 -8.68 -2.81 6.33
C GLN A 268 -7.86 -4.00 6.83
N MET A 269 -7.79 -4.22 8.13
CA MET A 269 -7.08 -5.35 8.73
C MET A 269 -7.69 -6.69 8.30
N GLU A 270 -8.99 -6.88 8.53
CA GLU A 270 -9.66 -8.14 8.20
C GLU A 270 -9.78 -8.39 6.69
N GLY A 271 -10.02 -7.34 5.90
CA GLY A 271 -10.01 -7.44 4.44
C GLY A 271 -8.63 -7.78 3.88
N SER A 272 -7.55 -7.31 4.52
CA SER A 272 -6.20 -7.71 4.16
C SER A 272 -5.91 -9.17 4.52
N ARG A 273 -6.32 -9.63 5.70
CA ARG A 273 -6.11 -11.01 6.17
C ARG A 273 -6.95 -12.01 5.38
N LYS A 274 -8.27 -11.87 5.41
CA LYS A 274 -9.23 -12.83 4.84
C LYS A 274 -9.35 -12.78 3.32
N LEU A 275 -9.36 -11.58 2.74
CA LEU A 275 -9.60 -11.39 1.31
C LEU A 275 -8.32 -11.16 0.52
N ARG A 276 -7.17 -11.07 1.20
CA ARG A 276 -5.87 -10.80 0.60
C ARG A 276 -5.85 -9.53 -0.28
N MET A 277 -6.70 -8.56 0.05
CA MET A 277 -6.78 -7.26 -0.62
C MET A 277 -5.84 -6.25 0.04
N SER A 278 -5.25 -5.35 -0.75
CA SER A 278 -4.52 -4.21 -0.16
C SER A 278 -5.50 -3.20 0.46
N ALA A 279 -5.06 -2.43 1.44
CA ALA A 279 -5.88 -1.39 2.07
C ALA A 279 -6.47 -0.42 1.03
N SER A 280 -5.69 -0.03 0.03
CA SER A 280 -6.17 0.80 -1.09
C SER A 280 -7.26 0.10 -1.94
N GLN A 281 -7.17 -1.21 -2.12
CA GLN A 281 -8.21 -1.98 -2.83
C GLN A 281 -9.48 -2.07 -2.00
N ILE A 282 -9.35 -2.35 -0.69
CA ILE A 282 -10.48 -2.43 0.25
C ILE A 282 -11.25 -1.11 0.23
N MET A 283 -10.56 0.02 0.43
CA MET A 283 -11.22 1.33 0.45
C MET A 283 -11.87 1.69 -0.88
N ARG A 284 -11.25 1.34 -2.00
CA ARG A 284 -11.86 1.57 -3.32
C ARG A 284 -13.11 0.72 -3.54
N THR A 285 -13.08 -0.53 -3.13
CA THR A 285 -14.23 -1.44 -3.25
C THR A 285 -15.35 -1.01 -2.30
N ALA A 286 -15.03 -0.62 -1.07
CA ALA A 286 -15.99 -0.08 -0.11
C ALA A 286 -16.64 1.21 -0.63
N GLN A 287 -15.88 2.11 -1.25
CA GLN A 287 -16.41 3.32 -1.90
C GLN A 287 -17.43 2.98 -2.99
N GLN A 288 -17.16 1.95 -3.80
CA GLN A 288 -18.10 1.50 -4.84
C GLN A 288 -19.40 0.95 -4.24
N LEU A 289 -19.29 0.16 -3.17
CA LEU A 289 -20.45 -0.38 -2.46
C LEU A 289 -21.28 0.72 -1.81
N TYR A 290 -20.65 1.76 -1.28
CA TYR A 290 -21.32 2.92 -0.68
C TYR A 290 -22.00 3.80 -1.71
N GLU A 291 -21.34 4.16 -2.82
CA GLU A 291 -21.85 5.11 -3.81
C GLU A 291 -23.05 4.60 -4.61
N GLY A 292 -23.19 3.29 -4.70
CA GLY A 292 -24.33 2.63 -5.31
C GLY A 292 -24.00 1.63 -6.40
N VAL A 293 -24.59 0.47 -6.28
CA VAL A 293 -24.53 -0.65 -7.22
C VAL A 293 -25.91 -0.91 -7.78
N ASP A 294 -26.01 -1.29 -9.05
CA ASP A 294 -27.26 -1.71 -9.67
C ASP A 294 -27.56 -3.16 -9.29
N ILE A 295 -28.63 -3.36 -8.55
CA ILE A 295 -29.08 -4.67 -8.07
C ILE A 295 -30.38 -5.13 -8.74
N GLY A 296 -30.41 -5.12 -10.08
CA GLY A 296 -31.59 -5.58 -10.85
C GLY A 296 -32.63 -4.50 -11.11
N GLY A 297 -32.15 -3.30 -11.49
CA GLY A 297 -33.01 -2.14 -11.85
C GLY A 297 -33.08 -1.07 -10.78
N GLU A 298 -32.73 -1.37 -9.54
CA GLU A 298 -32.49 -0.40 -8.49
C GLU A 298 -30.98 -0.15 -8.32
N THR A 299 -30.58 1.14 -8.28
CA THR A 299 -29.20 1.50 -7.91
C THR A 299 -29.23 1.98 -6.47
N VAL A 300 -28.51 1.32 -5.57
CA VAL A 300 -28.53 1.60 -4.13
C VAL A 300 -27.16 1.44 -3.52
N GLY A 301 -26.82 2.26 -2.52
CA GLY A 301 -25.65 2.03 -1.68
C GLY A 301 -25.88 0.81 -0.79
N LEU A 302 -24.95 -0.14 -0.85
CA LEU A 302 -25.07 -1.42 -0.13
C LEU A 302 -24.50 -1.37 1.27
N ILE A 303 -23.60 -0.41 1.55
CA ILE A 303 -23.00 -0.22 2.87
C ILE A 303 -23.12 1.24 3.32
N THR A 304 -22.96 1.48 4.61
CA THR A 304 -22.81 2.81 5.19
C THR A 304 -21.46 3.42 4.82
N TYR A 305 -21.25 4.69 5.15
CA TYR A 305 -20.01 5.40 4.89
C TYR A 305 -18.80 4.69 5.51
N MET A 306 -17.80 4.42 4.68
CA MET A 306 -16.69 3.53 5.06
C MET A 306 -15.49 4.22 5.71
N ARG A 307 -15.46 5.55 5.79
CA ARG A 307 -14.43 6.29 6.52
C ARG A 307 -15.00 6.72 7.86
N THR A 308 -14.92 5.83 8.83
CA THR A 308 -15.48 6.02 10.18
C THR A 308 -14.61 5.35 11.23
N ASP A 309 -14.57 5.92 12.40
CA ASP A 309 -14.07 5.35 13.65
C ASP A 309 -15.21 5.00 14.64
N GLY A 310 -16.45 5.23 14.22
CA GLY A 310 -17.65 4.88 14.99
C GLY A 310 -17.96 3.39 14.94
N ILE A 311 -18.27 2.80 16.11
CA ILE A 311 -18.66 1.39 16.29
C ILE A 311 -20.13 1.21 16.63
N THR A 312 -20.90 2.29 16.60
CA THR A 312 -22.32 2.27 16.94
C THR A 312 -23.16 1.86 15.73
N LEU A 313 -24.25 1.15 15.97
CA LEU A 313 -25.29 0.86 14.99
C LEU A 313 -26.54 1.68 15.31
N SER A 314 -27.27 2.08 14.29
CA SER A 314 -28.59 2.69 14.46
C SER A 314 -29.58 1.70 15.06
N ASN A 315 -30.60 2.20 15.74
CA ASN A 315 -31.64 1.36 16.33
C ASN A 315 -32.36 0.51 15.27
N ASP A 316 -32.58 1.06 14.08
CA ASP A 316 -33.22 0.36 12.96
C ASP A 316 -32.34 -0.78 12.47
N ALA A 317 -31.01 -0.56 12.35
CA ALA A 317 -30.07 -1.61 11.97
C ALA A 317 -30.01 -2.73 13.02
N ILE A 318 -30.02 -2.38 14.30
CA ILE A 318 -30.09 -3.36 15.39
C ILE A 318 -31.36 -4.20 15.30
N ALA A 319 -32.52 -3.55 15.09
CA ALA A 319 -33.79 -4.26 14.97
C ALA A 319 -33.79 -5.22 13.76
N GLN A 320 -33.34 -4.74 12.58
CA GLN A 320 -33.21 -5.60 11.39
C GLN A 320 -32.25 -6.77 11.64
N ALA A 321 -31.09 -6.52 12.27
CA ALA A 321 -30.13 -7.58 12.58
C ALA A 321 -30.78 -8.67 13.44
N ARG A 322 -31.51 -8.28 14.46
CA ARG A 322 -32.19 -9.19 15.37
C ARG A 322 -33.25 -10.03 14.65
N ASP A 323 -34.03 -9.41 13.76
CA ASP A 323 -35.04 -10.12 12.96
C ASP A 323 -34.39 -11.15 12.02
N VAL A 324 -33.29 -10.77 11.34
CA VAL A 324 -32.55 -11.68 10.46
C VAL A 324 -31.87 -12.81 11.24
N ILE A 325 -31.26 -12.52 12.41
CA ILE A 325 -30.69 -13.56 13.27
C ILE A 325 -31.74 -14.57 13.68
N LYS A 326 -32.91 -14.09 14.09
CA LYS A 326 -34.02 -14.97 14.49
C LYS A 326 -34.51 -15.85 13.34
N ALA A 327 -34.59 -15.28 12.13
CA ALA A 327 -35.09 -15.98 10.94
C ALA A 327 -34.08 -17.00 10.38
N GLU A 328 -32.82 -16.61 10.25
CA GLU A 328 -31.79 -17.46 9.58
C GLU A 328 -31.09 -18.45 10.55
N TYR A 329 -30.91 -18.06 11.82
CA TYR A 329 -30.14 -18.85 12.80
C TYR A 329 -30.99 -19.39 13.97
N GLY A 330 -32.16 -18.80 14.20
CA GLY A 330 -33.07 -19.19 15.26
C GLY A 330 -32.87 -18.45 16.59
N GLY A 331 -33.87 -18.55 17.48
CA GLY A 331 -33.93 -17.74 18.70
C GLY A 331 -32.80 -17.95 19.71
N LYS A 332 -32.12 -19.11 19.68
CA LYS A 332 -31.01 -19.41 20.61
C LYS A 332 -29.75 -18.57 20.29
N TYR A 333 -29.61 -18.05 19.05
CA TYR A 333 -28.49 -17.19 18.64
C TYR A 333 -28.75 -15.72 18.90
N LEU A 334 -29.96 -15.36 19.35
CA LEU A 334 -30.36 -14.00 19.62
C LEU A 334 -30.24 -13.71 21.13
N PRO A 335 -29.36 -12.78 21.54
CA PRO A 335 -29.28 -12.38 22.95
C PRO A 335 -30.57 -11.70 23.40
N ALA A 336 -30.89 -11.77 24.71
CA ALA A 336 -32.10 -11.19 25.28
C ALA A 336 -32.15 -9.67 24.99
N GLU A 337 -31.05 -8.98 25.22
CA GLU A 337 -30.91 -7.55 25.01
C GLU A 337 -30.05 -7.23 23.76
N PRO A 338 -30.31 -6.13 23.08
CA PRO A 338 -29.44 -5.63 22.01
C PRO A 338 -28.02 -5.37 22.49
N ARG A 339 -27.01 -5.71 21.67
CA ARG A 339 -25.63 -5.40 21.99
C ARG A 339 -25.29 -3.98 21.58
N ILE A 340 -24.84 -3.19 22.55
CA ILE A 340 -24.41 -1.82 22.34
C ILE A 340 -22.91 -1.72 22.59
N TYR A 341 -22.18 -1.28 21.56
CA TYR A 341 -20.75 -1.05 21.64
C TYR A 341 -20.48 0.43 21.91
N LYS A 342 -19.53 0.70 22.82
CA LYS A 342 -19.11 2.07 23.14
C LYS A 342 -17.69 2.27 22.63
N SER A 343 -17.46 3.33 21.86
CA SER A 343 -16.13 3.72 21.43
C SER A 343 -15.27 4.10 22.63
N LYS A 344 -14.03 3.60 22.66
CA LYS A 344 -13.00 4.01 23.61
C LYS A 344 -12.23 5.25 23.13
N ALA A 345 -12.41 5.66 21.87
CA ALA A 345 -11.75 6.83 21.30
C ALA A 345 -12.23 8.08 22.06
N LYS A 346 -11.27 8.81 22.63
CA LYS A 346 -11.52 10.07 23.37
C LYS A 346 -12.12 11.18 22.49
N ASN A 347 -11.93 11.05 21.17
CA ASN A 347 -12.32 12.01 20.15
C ASN A 347 -12.99 11.28 18.99
N ALA A 348 -14.11 10.57 19.24
CA ALA A 348 -14.98 10.15 18.15
C ALA A 348 -15.49 11.45 17.47
N GLN A 349 -14.73 11.94 16.51
CA GLN A 349 -14.88 13.26 15.90
C GLN A 349 -16.14 13.40 15.09
N GLU A 350 -16.67 12.28 14.70
CA GLU A 350 -17.84 12.22 13.88
C GLU A 350 -18.71 11.15 14.53
N ALA A 351 -19.90 11.53 14.97
CA ALA A 351 -20.91 10.60 15.45
C ALA A 351 -21.39 9.70 14.28
N HIS A 352 -20.40 9.13 13.55
CA HIS A 352 -20.67 8.24 12.43
C HIS A 352 -21.03 6.86 12.94
N GLU A 353 -21.93 6.27 12.21
CA GLU A 353 -22.30 4.89 12.37
C GLU A 353 -21.14 3.98 11.90
N ALA A 354 -21.09 2.76 12.41
CA ALA A 354 -20.16 1.72 11.96
C ALA A 354 -20.39 1.35 10.48
N ILE A 355 -19.40 0.71 9.86
CA ILE A 355 -19.52 0.16 8.51
C ILE A 355 -20.41 -1.08 8.57
N ARG A 356 -21.59 -0.99 7.99
CA ARG A 356 -22.61 -2.04 7.93
C ARG A 356 -23.35 -2.08 6.60
N PRO A 357 -24.04 -3.15 6.26
CA PRO A 357 -25.02 -3.15 5.18
C PRO A 357 -26.13 -2.11 5.45
N THR A 358 -26.59 -1.44 4.40
CA THR A 358 -27.73 -0.50 4.48
C THR A 358 -29.05 -1.22 4.71
N ASP A 359 -29.11 -2.49 4.34
CA ASP A 359 -30.25 -3.37 4.52
C ASP A 359 -29.76 -4.79 4.81
N LEU A 360 -29.91 -5.22 6.06
CA LEU A 360 -29.42 -6.49 6.55
C LEU A 360 -30.20 -7.71 6.04
N SER A 361 -31.41 -7.49 5.50
CA SER A 361 -32.20 -8.52 4.87
C SER A 361 -31.66 -8.94 3.50
N ARG A 362 -30.78 -8.14 2.90
CA ARG A 362 -30.06 -8.46 1.67
C ARG A 362 -28.90 -9.41 1.95
N LEU A 363 -29.18 -10.70 1.96
CA LEU A 363 -28.16 -11.71 2.24
C LEU A 363 -27.05 -11.69 1.19
N PRO A 364 -25.81 -11.97 1.55
CA PRO A 364 -24.68 -11.99 0.61
C PRO A 364 -24.95 -12.85 -0.63
N LYS A 365 -25.55 -14.04 -0.47
CA LYS A 365 -25.95 -14.94 -1.58
C LYS A 365 -26.90 -14.29 -2.60
N ASP A 366 -27.76 -13.38 -2.17
CA ASP A 366 -28.79 -12.78 -3.02
C ASP A 366 -28.25 -11.62 -3.85
N VAL A 367 -27.28 -10.87 -3.31
CA VAL A 367 -26.66 -9.73 -3.99
C VAL A 367 -25.41 -10.11 -4.80
N ALA A 368 -24.78 -11.23 -4.52
CA ALA A 368 -23.52 -11.66 -5.16
C ALA A 368 -23.61 -11.67 -6.70
N LYS A 369 -24.75 -12.02 -7.29
CA LYS A 369 -24.97 -12.04 -8.75
C LYS A 369 -24.90 -10.68 -9.43
N TYR A 370 -24.98 -9.59 -8.66
CA TYR A 370 -24.92 -8.21 -9.17
C TYR A 370 -23.56 -7.56 -8.92
N LEU A 371 -22.67 -8.21 -8.17
CA LEU A 371 -21.39 -7.72 -7.71
C LEU A 371 -20.24 -8.39 -8.46
N ASP A 372 -19.13 -7.69 -8.59
CA ASP A 372 -17.88 -8.37 -8.95
C ASP A 372 -17.35 -9.18 -7.74
N GLU A 373 -16.39 -10.07 -8.00
CA GLU A 373 -15.84 -10.98 -6.99
C GLU A 373 -15.34 -10.25 -5.73
N LYS A 374 -14.68 -9.10 -5.90
CA LYS A 374 -14.14 -8.33 -4.77
C LYS A 374 -15.23 -7.61 -4.00
N GLN A 375 -16.21 -7.07 -4.71
CA GLN A 375 -17.37 -6.42 -4.10
C GLN A 375 -18.19 -7.43 -3.30
N ALA A 376 -18.44 -8.62 -3.87
CA ALA A 376 -19.18 -9.69 -3.19
C ALA A 376 -18.46 -10.15 -1.93
N ALA A 377 -17.16 -10.42 -2.01
CA ALA A 377 -16.35 -10.86 -0.87
C ALA A 377 -16.30 -9.80 0.24
N LEU A 378 -16.13 -8.51 -0.12
CA LEU A 378 -16.09 -7.43 0.88
C LEU A 378 -17.45 -7.18 1.51
N TYR A 379 -18.53 -7.24 0.73
CA TYR A 379 -19.90 -7.12 1.25
C TYR A 379 -20.22 -8.26 2.22
N GLU A 380 -19.89 -9.49 1.86
CA GLU A 380 -20.07 -10.67 2.72
C GLU A 380 -19.31 -10.53 4.04
N LEU A 381 -18.07 -10.06 3.99
CA LEU A 381 -17.25 -9.82 5.19
C LEU A 381 -17.90 -8.79 6.12
N ILE A 382 -18.37 -7.67 5.56
CA ILE A 382 -19.05 -6.60 6.32
C ILE A 382 -20.36 -7.12 6.90
N TRP A 383 -21.15 -7.84 6.12
CA TRP A 383 -22.44 -8.39 6.55
C TRP A 383 -22.25 -9.39 7.70
N LYS A 384 -21.32 -10.35 7.55
CA LYS A 384 -21.03 -11.36 8.56
C LYS A 384 -20.57 -10.72 9.88
N ARG A 385 -19.70 -9.73 9.83
CA ARG A 385 -19.21 -9.02 11.02
C ARG A 385 -20.34 -8.25 11.72
N THR A 386 -21.17 -7.56 10.96
CA THR A 386 -22.31 -6.80 11.50
C THR A 386 -23.31 -7.74 12.18
N MET A 387 -23.67 -8.83 11.52
CA MET A 387 -24.59 -9.82 12.06
C MET A 387 -24.01 -10.48 13.32
N ALA A 388 -22.76 -10.96 13.25
CA ALA A 388 -22.06 -11.58 14.37
C ALA A 388 -22.01 -10.66 15.59
N SER A 389 -21.87 -9.34 15.38
CA SER A 389 -21.83 -8.36 16.46
C SER A 389 -23.12 -8.31 17.30
N GLN A 390 -24.25 -8.75 16.73
CA GLN A 390 -25.58 -8.76 17.40
C GLN A 390 -25.99 -10.17 17.83
N MET A 391 -25.14 -11.20 17.65
CA MET A 391 -25.43 -12.59 18.05
C MET A 391 -25.03 -12.88 19.50
N GLU A 392 -25.50 -14.04 19.99
CA GLU A 392 -25.16 -14.53 21.34
C GLU A 392 -23.68 -14.93 21.44
N ASN A 393 -23.15 -14.89 22.65
CA ASN A 393 -21.79 -15.29 22.98
C ASN A 393 -21.53 -16.76 22.60
N ALA A 394 -20.32 -17.04 22.14
CA ALA A 394 -19.87 -18.42 22.10
C ALA A 394 -19.49 -18.90 23.52
N ILE A 395 -19.80 -20.16 23.82
CA ILE A 395 -19.50 -20.80 25.07
C ILE A 395 -18.54 -21.94 24.82
N LEU A 396 -17.39 -21.90 25.47
CA LEU A 396 -16.36 -22.91 25.38
C LEU A 396 -16.19 -23.57 26.75
N ASP A 397 -16.23 -24.88 26.80
CA ASP A 397 -15.86 -25.67 27.94
C ASP A 397 -14.38 -25.99 27.88
N GLN A 398 -13.58 -25.31 28.69
CA GLN A 398 -12.15 -25.56 28.83
C GLN A 398 -11.90 -26.56 29.92
N VAL A 399 -11.04 -27.52 29.63
CA VAL A 399 -10.59 -28.54 30.58
C VAL A 399 -9.06 -28.45 30.66
N SER A 400 -8.55 -28.35 31.88
CA SER A 400 -7.13 -28.42 32.16
C SER A 400 -6.89 -29.54 33.18
N ALA A 401 -5.97 -30.43 32.87
CA ALA A 401 -5.64 -31.53 33.75
C ALA A 401 -4.15 -31.53 34.11
N ASP A 402 -3.82 -31.60 35.39
CA ASP A 402 -2.47 -31.80 35.88
C ASP A 402 -2.23 -33.27 36.16
N ILE A 403 -1.19 -33.80 35.57
CA ILE A 403 -0.80 -35.21 35.65
C ILE A 403 0.60 -35.31 36.29
N SER A 404 0.67 -36.05 37.38
CA SER A 404 1.95 -36.29 38.07
C SER A 404 1.92 -37.65 38.80
N ASP A 405 3.00 -37.98 39.50
CA ASP A 405 3.09 -39.16 40.38
C ASP A 405 2.59 -38.89 41.80
N GLY A 406 1.89 -37.80 42.04
CA GLY A 406 1.42 -37.37 43.37
C GLY A 406 2.43 -36.51 44.10
N THR A 407 3.59 -36.24 43.54
CA THR A 407 4.58 -35.30 44.01
C THR A 407 4.63 -34.05 43.10
N ASP A 408 5.23 -32.96 43.60
CA ASP A 408 5.45 -31.76 42.80
C ASP A 408 6.73 -31.86 41.96
N ASP A 409 7.37 -33.03 41.88
CA ASP A 409 8.62 -33.22 41.14
C ASP A 409 8.45 -33.06 39.65
N VAL A 410 7.46 -33.63 39.02
CA VAL A 410 7.12 -33.53 37.63
C VAL A 410 5.63 -33.31 37.49
N ILE A 411 5.22 -32.22 36.87
CA ILE A 411 3.81 -31.97 36.51
C ILE A 411 3.72 -31.76 35.01
N LEU A 412 2.90 -32.60 34.40
CA LEU A 412 2.48 -32.50 32.99
C LEU A 412 1.08 -31.88 32.96
N ARG A 413 0.84 -30.95 32.07
CA ARG A 413 -0.47 -30.33 31.89
C ARG A 413 -1.04 -30.63 30.50
N ALA A 414 -2.27 -31.11 30.50
CA ALA A 414 -3.07 -31.27 29.30
C ALA A 414 -4.17 -30.19 29.29
N ASN A 415 -4.24 -29.43 28.21
CA ASN A 415 -5.29 -28.46 27.98
C ASN A 415 -6.17 -28.90 26.81
N GLY A 416 -7.48 -28.66 26.93
CA GLY A 416 -8.40 -28.88 25.84
C GLY A 416 -9.60 -27.95 25.92
N SER A 417 -10.20 -27.66 24.81
CA SER A 417 -11.39 -26.84 24.72
C SER A 417 -12.42 -27.48 23.77
N THR A 418 -13.66 -27.37 24.15
CA THR A 418 -14.77 -27.83 23.31
C THR A 418 -15.79 -26.71 23.20
N ILE A 419 -16.23 -26.39 21.99
CA ILE A 419 -17.31 -25.43 21.78
C ILE A 419 -18.61 -26.07 22.21
N SER A 420 -19.14 -25.63 23.35
CA SER A 420 -20.40 -26.07 23.90
C SER A 420 -21.60 -25.39 23.24
N PHE A 421 -21.42 -24.10 22.89
CA PHE A 421 -22.32 -23.35 22.05
C PHE A 421 -21.53 -22.40 21.17
N ASP A 422 -21.70 -22.49 19.87
CA ASP A 422 -20.91 -21.74 18.88
C ASP A 422 -21.27 -20.24 18.81
N GLY A 423 -22.52 -19.86 19.18
CA GLY A 423 -22.93 -18.46 19.19
C GLY A 423 -22.54 -17.72 17.90
N PHE A 424 -21.92 -16.55 18.03
CA PHE A 424 -21.46 -15.77 16.89
C PHE A 424 -20.38 -16.45 16.04
N LEU A 425 -19.64 -17.44 16.57
CA LEU A 425 -18.60 -18.16 15.84
C LEU A 425 -19.16 -19.00 14.67
N THR A 426 -20.46 -19.32 14.69
CA THR A 426 -21.12 -19.98 13.56
C THR A 426 -21.04 -19.15 12.28
N LEU A 427 -20.88 -17.82 12.41
CA LEU A 427 -20.90 -16.87 11.30
C LEU A 427 -19.55 -16.18 11.07
N TYR A 428 -18.85 -15.85 12.15
CA TYR A 428 -17.65 -15.02 12.07
C TYR A 428 -16.60 -15.39 13.11
N LYS A 429 -15.40 -15.72 12.62
CA LYS A 429 -14.18 -15.85 13.41
C LYS A 429 -13.17 -14.81 12.90
N GLU A 430 -12.58 -14.01 13.78
CA GLU A 430 -11.54 -13.04 13.41
C GLU A 430 -10.23 -13.79 13.14
N ASP A 431 -9.50 -13.37 12.08
CA ASP A 431 -8.18 -13.93 11.83
C ASP A 431 -7.15 -13.20 12.69
N GLN A 432 -6.12 -13.92 13.11
CA GLN A 432 -5.00 -13.35 13.85
C GLN A 432 -3.93 -12.83 12.86
N ASP A 433 -3.19 -11.78 13.27
CA ASP A 433 -1.94 -11.43 12.62
C ASP A 433 -0.99 -12.59 12.87
N ASP A 434 -0.53 -13.21 11.80
CA ASP A 434 0.41 -14.31 11.71
C ASP A 434 0.65 -15.10 13.02
N PRO A 435 0.17 -16.34 13.11
CA PRO A 435 0.66 -17.21 14.12
C PRO A 435 2.18 -17.25 14.01
N VAL A 436 2.89 -16.99 15.08
CA VAL A 436 4.33 -17.14 15.14
C VAL A 436 4.60 -18.59 14.77
N GLU A 437 5.34 -18.86 13.68
CA GLU A 437 5.75 -20.23 13.33
C GLU A 437 6.40 -20.85 14.57
N GLY A 438 5.80 -21.91 15.12
CA GLY A 438 6.21 -22.52 16.38
C GLY A 438 5.27 -22.28 17.57
N GLU A 439 4.24 -21.39 17.47
CA GLU A 439 3.06 -21.57 18.29
C GLU A 439 2.25 -22.71 17.65
N GLU A 440 2.34 -23.87 18.30
CA GLU A 440 1.51 -25.00 18.00
C GLU A 440 0.06 -24.55 17.83
N GLU A 441 -0.65 -25.15 16.87
CA GLU A 441 -2.12 -25.06 16.79
C GLU A 441 -2.66 -24.98 18.21
N ASN A 442 -3.32 -23.87 18.55
CA ASN A 442 -3.71 -23.51 19.91
C ASN A 442 -4.03 -24.78 20.72
N GLU A 443 -3.17 -25.11 21.70
CA GLU A 443 -3.39 -26.27 22.59
C GLU A 443 -4.81 -26.27 23.12
N ASP A 444 -5.40 -25.08 23.22
CA ASP A 444 -6.78 -24.85 23.65
C ASP A 444 -7.86 -25.37 22.65
N ASP A 445 -7.54 -25.63 21.39
CA ASP A 445 -8.52 -26.14 20.40
C ASP A 445 -8.53 -27.70 20.35
N ARG A 446 -7.69 -28.38 21.15
CA ARG A 446 -7.60 -29.85 21.23
C ARG A 446 -8.73 -30.39 22.09
N ARG A 447 -9.33 -31.48 21.65
CA ARG A 447 -10.35 -32.19 22.43
C ARG A 447 -9.69 -33.23 23.35
N LEU A 448 -9.85 -33.08 24.68
CA LEU A 448 -9.40 -34.08 25.63
C LEU A 448 -10.45 -35.19 25.82
N PRO A 449 -10.03 -36.44 26.09
CA PRO A 449 -10.92 -37.50 26.56
C PRO A 449 -11.48 -37.12 27.94
N PRO A 450 -12.53 -37.79 28.41
CA PRO A 450 -12.98 -37.60 29.76
C PRO A 450 -11.89 -37.96 30.78
N LEU A 451 -11.43 -36.97 31.53
CA LEU A 451 -10.40 -37.13 32.58
C LEU A 451 -11.03 -36.91 33.93
N GLU A 452 -10.68 -37.77 34.88
CA GLU A 452 -11.14 -37.72 36.30
C GLU A 452 -9.94 -37.74 37.23
N GLN A 453 -10.04 -37.06 38.34
CA GLN A 453 -8.99 -37.05 39.36
C GLN A 453 -8.78 -38.49 39.91
N GLY A 454 -7.51 -38.89 40.06
CA GLY A 454 -7.11 -40.23 40.47
C GLY A 454 -7.00 -41.24 39.30
N MET A 455 -7.39 -40.87 38.08
CA MET A 455 -7.28 -41.75 36.91
C MET A 455 -5.81 -42.03 36.61
N ALA A 456 -5.44 -43.32 36.57
CA ALA A 456 -4.11 -43.75 36.15
C ALA A 456 -3.92 -43.47 34.65
N THR A 457 -2.75 -43.03 34.28
CA THR A 457 -2.39 -42.82 32.89
C THR A 457 -1.16 -43.63 32.50
N LYS A 458 -1.14 -44.19 31.31
CA LYS A 458 0.01 -44.90 30.79
C LYS A 458 0.79 -43.99 29.90
N LEU A 459 2.08 -43.85 30.18
CA LEU A 459 3.01 -43.11 29.31
C LEU A 459 3.27 -43.93 28.04
N MET A 460 3.02 -43.32 26.89
CA MET A 460 3.17 -43.94 25.56
C MET A 460 4.40 -43.47 24.85
N ASN A 461 4.65 -42.15 24.90
CA ASN A 461 5.79 -41.50 24.26
C ASN A 461 6.15 -40.22 24.98
N ILE A 462 7.40 -39.82 24.90
CA ILE A 462 7.90 -38.51 25.32
C ILE A 462 8.62 -37.91 24.13
N ASP A 463 8.20 -36.71 23.71
CA ASP A 463 8.76 -35.96 22.61
C ASP A 463 9.41 -34.67 23.11
N PRO A 464 10.76 -34.63 23.24
CA PRO A 464 11.49 -33.38 23.45
C PRO A 464 11.63 -32.68 22.09
N GLU A 465 11.07 -31.48 21.98
CA GLU A 465 11.09 -30.67 20.76
C GLU A 465 12.03 -29.48 20.95
N GLN A 466 12.99 -29.33 20.01
CA GLN A 466 13.89 -28.20 19.96
C GLN A 466 13.22 -27.01 19.26
N HIS A 467 13.32 -25.85 19.86
CA HIS A 467 12.79 -24.60 19.32
C HIS A 467 13.85 -23.49 19.39
N PHE A 468 13.66 -22.49 18.58
CA PHE A 468 14.40 -21.23 18.65
C PHE A 468 13.43 -20.09 18.73
N THR A 469 13.74 -19.09 19.57
CA THR A 469 12.94 -17.85 19.59
C THR A 469 13.01 -17.19 18.21
N GLN A 470 11.90 -16.65 17.77
CA GLN A 470 11.78 -15.98 16.47
C GLN A 470 11.82 -14.44 16.65
N PRO A 471 12.38 -13.71 15.69
CA PRO A 471 12.32 -12.26 15.70
C PRO A 471 10.87 -11.77 15.55
N PRO A 472 10.57 -10.53 15.99
CA PRO A 472 9.25 -9.98 15.74
C PRO A 472 8.97 -9.94 14.23
N PRO A 473 7.76 -10.29 13.78
CA PRO A 473 7.44 -10.33 12.36
C PRO A 473 7.47 -8.93 11.74
N ARG A 474 7.89 -8.83 10.48
CA ARG A 474 7.75 -7.60 9.68
C ARG A 474 6.30 -7.20 9.59
N TYR A 475 6.03 -5.91 9.53
CA TYR A 475 4.67 -5.41 9.37
C TYR A 475 4.03 -5.86 8.06
N SER A 476 2.84 -6.43 8.15
CA SER A 476 1.88 -6.54 7.05
C SER A 476 1.12 -5.21 6.91
N GLU A 477 0.30 -5.05 5.86
CA GLU A 477 -0.60 -3.88 5.79
C GLU A 477 -1.55 -3.84 7.01
N ALA A 478 -2.05 -5.00 7.45
CA ALA A 478 -2.93 -5.10 8.60
C ALA A 478 -2.24 -4.73 9.91
N SER A 479 -1.09 -5.31 10.20
CA SER A 479 -0.36 -5.03 11.45
C SER A 479 0.22 -3.61 11.48
N LEU A 480 0.55 -3.01 10.32
CA LEU A 480 0.95 -1.61 10.26
C LEU A 480 -0.23 -0.66 10.54
N VAL A 481 -1.41 -0.92 9.98
CA VAL A 481 -2.63 -0.14 10.30
C VAL A 481 -2.92 -0.22 11.78
N LYS A 482 -2.85 -1.42 12.37
CA LYS A 482 -3.04 -1.63 13.82
C LYS A 482 -2.04 -0.81 14.64
N ALA A 483 -0.76 -0.87 14.31
CA ALA A 483 0.29 -0.13 15.02
C ALA A 483 0.11 1.40 14.92
N LEU A 484 -0.28 1.91 13.74
CA LEU A 484 -0.58 3.32 13.53
C LEU A 484 -1.80 3.78 14.34
N GLU A 485 -2.87 2.97 14.37
CA GLU A 485 -4.08 3.25 15.13
C GLU A 485 -3.81 3.25 16.63
N GLU A 486 -3.14 2.23 17.17
CA GLU A 486 -2.78 2.12 18.58
C GLU A 486 -1.92 3.29 19.07
N LYS A 487 -1.05 3.79 18.20
CA LYS A 487 -0.22 4.99 18.46
C LYS A 487 -0.93 6.32 18.19
N GLY A 488 -2.15 6.31 17.68
CA GLY A 488 -2.89 7.53 17.31
C GLY A 488 -2.35 8.29 16.10
N ILE A 489 -1.55 7.63 15.27
CA ILE A 489 -0.87 8.20 14.09
C ILE A 489 -1.69 8.00 12.83
N GLY A 490 -2.02 9.09 12.15
CA GLY A 490 -2.93 9.05 11.01
C GLY A 490 -4.41 8.97 11.42
N ARG A 491 -5.27 8.84 10.44
CA ARG A 491 -6.74 8.75 10.61
C ARG A 491 -7.31 7.83 9.52
N PRO A 492 -8.57 7.41 9.62
CA PRO A 492 -9.22 6.52 8.65
C PRO A 492 -9.01 6.90 7.18
N SER A 493 -8.99 8.19 6.87
CA SER A 493 -8.77 8.69 5.51
C SER A 493 -7.32 8.54 5.01
N THR A 494 -6.34 8.33 5.88
CA THR A 494 -4.91 8.41 5.53
C THR A 494 -4.16 7.08 5.50
N TYR A 495 -4.59 6.04 6.22
CA TYR A 495 -3.84 4.78 6.33
C TYR A 495 -3.47 4.17 4.96
N ALA A 496 -4.45 3.99 4.10
CA ALA A 496 -4.23 3.40 2.77
C ALA A 496 -3.28 4.25 1.90
N SER A 497 -3.40 5.59 1.97
CA SER A 497 -2.56 6.51 1.19
C SER A 497 -1.12 6.53 1.68
N ILE A 498 -0.88 6.44 3.00
CA ILE A 498 0.46 6.38 3.59
C ILE A 498 1.23 5.17 3.04
N MET A 499 0.64 3.97 3.13
CA MET A 499 1.27 2.74 2.64
C MET A 499 1.56 2.80 1.14
N GLN A 500 0.62 3.32 0.35
CA GLN A 500 0.82 3.49 -1.09
C GLN A 500 1.96 4.46 -1.41
N VAL A 501 2.04 5.60 -0.71
CA VAL A 501 3.10 6.60 -0.89
C VAL A 501 4.47 6.03 -0.57
N LEU A 502 4.63 5.24 0.50
CA LEU A 502 5.90 4.61 0.85
C LEU A 502 6.41 3.69 -0.26
N GLN A 503 5.51 2.90 -0.87
CA GLN A 503 5.82 2.03 -2.00
C GLN A 503 6.15 2.84 -3.27
N ASP A 504 5.34 3.85 -3.62
CA ASP A 504 5.55 4.71 -4.80
C ASP A 504 6.87 5.50 -4.73
N ARG A 505 7.33 5.80 -3.52
CA ARG A 505 8.63 6.46 -3.26
C ARG A 505 9.79 5.48 -3.28
N ASN A 506 9.56 4.17 -3.36
CA ASN A 506 10.55 3.13 -3.19
C ASN A 506 11.34 3.31 -1.88
N TYR A 507 10.61 3.58 -0.80
CA TYR A 507 11.15 3.60 0.55
C TYR A 507 10.99 2.23 1.21
N VAL A 508 9.96 1.50 0.79
CA VAL A 508 9.68 0.15 1.18
C VAL A 508 9.27 -0.69 -0.03
N THR A 509 9.53 -1.97 0.04
CA THR A 509 8.96 -2.99 -0.84
C THR A 509 8.01 -3.89 -0.06
N LEU A 510 7.16 -4.60 -0.77
CA LEU A 510 6.24 -5.57 -0.19
C LEU A 510 6.67 -6.97 -0.65
N ASP A 511 7.39 -7.69 0.22
CA ASP A 511 7.77 -9.09 -0.01
C ASP A 511 6.84 -9.99 0.80
N LYS A 512 6.28 -11.03 0.16
CA LYS A 512 5.32 -11.96 0.79
C LYS A 512 4.26 -11.24 1.64
N ARG A 513 3.81 -10.06 1.15
CA ARG A 513 2.82 -9.16 1.81
C ARG A 513 3.31 -8.50 3.11
N ARG A 514 4.61 -8.45 3.33
CA ARG A 514 5.25 -7.77 4.45
C ARG A 514 6.13 -6.64 3.95
N PHE A 515 6.13 -5.52 4.67
CA PHE A 515 6.95 -4.37 4.37
C PHE A 515 8.40 -4.64 4.74
N THR A 516 9.28 -4.47 3.76
CA THR A 516 10.72 -4.47 3.95
C THR A 516 11.24 -3.09 3.59
N PRO A 517 11.97 -2.39 4.45
CA PRO A 517 12.53 -1.09 4.11
C PRO A 517 13.64 -1.24 3.07
N GLU A 518 13.62 -0.37 2.07
CA GLU A 518 14.72 -0.20 1.13
C GLU A 518 15.82 0.67 1.75
N ASP A 519 17.06 0.52 1.28
CA ASP A 519 18.20 1.31 1.79
C ASP A 519 17.94 2.83 1.74
N ARG A 520 17.21 3.29 0.71
CA ARG A 520 16.77 4.68 0.63
C ARG A 520 15.83 5.06 1.76
N GLY A 521 14.94 4.16 2.15
CA GLY A 521 14.03 4.35 3.28
C GLY A 521 14.80 4.50 4.58
N ARG A 522 15.79 3.62 4.82
CA ARG A 522 16.65 3.65 6.00
C ARG A 522 17.46 4.96 6.08
N LEU A 523 18.08 5.40 4.98
CA LEU A 523 18.80 6.67 4.91
C LEU A 523 17.91 7.88 5.23
N VAL A 524 16.70 7.90 4.70
CA VAL A 524 15.73 8.98 4.96
C VAL A 524 15.29 8.94 6.42
N THR A 525 15.01 7.78 6.97
CA THR A 525 14.62 7.62 8.38
C THR A 525 15.73 8.09 9.31
N SER A 526 16.96 7.59 9.12
CA SER A 526 18.12 7.97 9.93
C SER A 526 18.37 9.49 9.87
N PHE A 527 18.37 10.07 8.66
CA PHE A 527 18.49 11.52 8.51
C PHE A 527 17.39 12.30 9.27
N LEU A 528 16.13 11.86 9.16
CA LEU A 528 15.03 12.55 9.83
C LEU A 528 15.07 12.36 11.35
N SER A 529 15.44 11.18 11.83
CA SER A 529 15.60 10.93 13.27
C SER A 529 16.74 11.75 13.88
N SER A 530 17.83 11.99 13.13
CA SER A 530 18.98 12.76 13.61
C SER A 530 18.77 14.28 13.59
N TYR A 531 18.11 14.78 12.56
CA TYR A 531 18.02 16.24 12.35
C TYR A 531 16.61 16.83 12.53
N PHE A 532 15.59 15.96 12.60
CA PHE A 532 14.18 16.31 12.72
C PHE A 532 13.44 15.41 13.70
N GLU A 533 14.12 14.95 14.74
CA GLU A 533 13.66 13.96 15.72
C GLU A 533 12.23 14.23 16.20
N LYS A 534 11.94 15.45 16.69
CA LYS A 534 10.63 15.90 17.15
C LYS A 534 9.52 15.62 16.11
N TYR A 535 9.83 15.81 14.81
CA TYR A 535 8.83 15.75 13.72
C TYR A 535 8.61 14.35 13.13
N VAL A 536 9.38 13.38 13.61
CA VAL A 536 9.19 11.94 13.34
C VAL A 536 8.93 11.14 14.61
N ASP A 537 8.76 11.84 15.73
CA ASP A 537 8.37 11.27 17.01
C ASP A 537 6.90 10.82 16.99
N TYR A 538 6.61 9.70 17.65
CA TYR A 538 5.28 9.09 17.66
C TYR A 538 4.29 9.93 18.46
N ASP A 539 4.66 10.32 19.68
CA ASP A 539 3.78 11.05 20.59
C ASP A 539 3.50 12.47 20.08
N PHE A 540 4.53 13.11 19.52
CA PHE A 540 4.37 14.41 18.88
C PHE A 540 3.41 14.35 17.69
N THR A 541 3.54 13.30 16.84
CA THR A 541 2.66 13.14 15.68
C THR A 541 1.22 12.84 16.13
N ALA A 542 1.05 12.00 17.13
CA ALA A 542 -0.26 11.72 17.72
C ALA A 542 -0.89 12.96 18.35
N SER A 543 -0.11 13.77 19.09
CA SER A 543 -0.60 15.01 19.70
C SER A 543 -1.06 16.02 18.65
N LEU A 544 -0.34 16.12 17.53
CA LEU A 544 -0.73 16.99 16.42
C LEU A 544 -2.01 16.52 15.72
N GLU A 545 -2.19 15.20 15.57
CA GLU A 545 -3.46 14.64 15.06
C GLU A 545 -4.64 14.94 16.03
N ASN A 546 -4.41 14.86 17.35
CA ASN A 546 -5.42 15.21 18.34
C ASN A 546 -5.73 16.72 18.34
N GLU A 547 -4.74 17.56 18.08
CA GLU A 547 -4.94 19.01 17.93
C GLU A 547 -5.78 19.34 16.70
N LEU A 548 -5.54 18.65 15.57
CA LEU A 548 -6.39 18.76 14.37
C LEU A 548 -7.83 18.30 14.65
N ASP A 549 -7.99 17.31 15.52
CA ASP A 549 -9.31 16.88 15.97
C ASP A 549 -9.97 17.92 16.90
N ALA A 550 -9.21 18.56 17.76
CA ALA A 550 -9.70 19.66 18.58
C ALA A 550 -10.12 20.90 17.76
N ILE A 551 -9.47 21.16 16.63
CA ILE A 551 -9.91 22.20 15.68
C ILE A 551 -11.27 21.84 15.11
N SER A 552 -11.51 20.59 14.71
CA SER A 552 -12.78 20.21 14.11
C SER A 552 -13.95 20.19 15.11
N SER A 553 -13.66 20.12 16.41
CA SER A 553 -14.66 20.33 17.46
C SER A 553 -14.85 21.80 17.86
N GLY A 554 -14.12 22.72 17.21
CA GLY A 554 -14.17 24.16 17.48
C GLY A 554 -13.51 24.60 18.80
N THR A 555 -12.76 23.71 19.45
CA THR A 555 -12.11 24.01 20.75
C THR A 555 -10.75 24.67 20.60
N VAL A 556 -10.09 24.53 19.45
CA VAL A 556 -8.79 25.14 19.13
C VAL A 556 -8.91 25.96 17.84
N GLN A 557 -8.30 27.13 17.83
CA GLN A 557 -8.23 27.98 16.63
C GLN A 557 -7.11 27.47 15.70
N TRP A 558 -7.44 27.13 14.47
CA TRP A 558 -6.51 26.50 13.53
C TRP A 558 -5.27 27.34 13.19
N LYS A 559 -5.38 28.67 13.12
CA LYS A 559 -4.25 29.56 12.84
C LYS A 559 -3.27 29.67 14.02
N VAL A 560 -3.76 29.49 15.25
CA VAL A 560 -2.89 29.44 16.45
C VAL A 560 -2.06 28.17 16.41
N ALA A 561 -2.71 27.01 16.19
CA ALA A 561 -2.03 25.73 16.05
C ALA A 561 -0.97 25.75 14.94
N LEU A 562 -1.27 26.34 13.78
CA LEU A 562 -0.30 26.48 12.69
C LEU A 562 0.88 27.37 13.06
N ARG A 563 0.64 28.46 13.77
CA ARG A 563 1.69 29.42 14.17
C ARG A 563 2.66 28.79 15.16
N ASP A 564 2.12 28.07 16.15
CA ASP A 564 2.93 27.39 17.16
C ASP A 564 3.77 26.28 16.53
N PHE A 565 3.18 25.45 15.66
CA PHE A 565 3.91 24.45 14.91
C PHE A 565 5.00 25.08 14.01
N TRP A 566 4.65 26.10 13.22
CA TRP A 566 5.54 26.67 12.22
C TRP A 566 6.76 27.34 12.82
N LYS A 567 6.62 28.01 13.95
CA LYS A 567 7.72 28.69 14.66
C LYS A 567 8.88 27.73 14.91
N ASP A 568 8.59 26.59 15.53
CA ASP A 568 9.61 25.60 15.90
C ASP A 568 10.13 24.86 14.67
N PHE A 569 9.21 24.51 13.75
CA PHE A 569 9.56 23.78 12.53
C PHE A 569 10.49 24.60 11.62
N LYS A 570 10.20 25.89 11.43
CA LYS A 570 11.04 26.78 10.67
C LYS A 570 12.43 26.93 11.28
N ALA A 571 12.53 27.06 12.60
CA ALA A 571 13.80 27.10 13.30
C ALA A 571 14.65 25.83 13.05
N THR A 572 14.01 24.66 13.09
CA THR A 572 14.67 23.39 12.78
C THR A 572 15.11 23.31 11.32
N ILE A 573 14.27 23.73 10.36
CA ILE A 573 14.67 23.81 8.94
C ILE A 573 15.86 24.76 8.77
N ASP A 574 15.84 25.90 9.43
CA ASP A 574 16.91 26.91 9.32
C ASP A 574 18.24 26.41 9.88
N SER A 575 18.24 25.64 10.97
CA SER A 575 19.45 25.02 11.53
C SER A 575 20.14 24.06 10.56
N THR A 576 19.38 23.41 9.66
CA THR A 576 19.95 22.48 8.68
C THR A 576 20.61 23.18 7.47
N LYS A 577 20.45 24.50 7.31
CA LYS A 577 20.98 25.23 6.15
C LYS A 577 22.50 25.12 6.04
N ASN A 578 23.20 25.21 7.17
CA ASN A 578 24.64 25.22 7.24
C ASN A 578 25.28 23.83 7.23
N LEU A 579 24.50 22.75 7.39
CA LEU A 579 25.01 21.38 7.30
C LEU A 579 25.63 21.13 5.94
N THR A 580 26.81 20.55 5.89
CA THR A 580 27.41 20.07 4.64
C THR A 580 26.93 18.65 4.31
N ILE A 581 27.01 18.27 3.04
CA ILE A 581 26.70 16.89 2.63
C ILE A 581 27.67 15.90 3.29
N THR A 582 28.93 16.30 3.50
CA THR A 582 29.94 15.47 4.13
C THR A 582 29.58 15.17 5.57
N GLU A 583 29.24 16.19 6.38
CA GLU A 583 28.82 15.99 7.77
C GLU A 583 27.60 15.07 7.88
N VAL A 584 26.62 15.21 6.99
CA VAL A 584 25.46 14.34 6.94
C VAL A 584 25.86 12.90 6.61
N LEU A 585 26.75 12.73 5.64
CA LEU A 585 27.22 11.39 5.24
C LEU A 585 28.03 10.72 6.34
N ASP A 586 28.93 11.46 6.99
CA ASP A 586 29.74 10.91 8.07
C ASP A 586 28.88 10.46 9.25
N HIS A 587 27.85 11.27 9.57
CA HIS A 587 26.89 10.91 10.60
C HIS A 587 26.09 9.64 10.23
N LEU A 588 25.52 9.61 9.02
CA LEU A 588 24.77 8.47 8.53
C LEU A 588 25.64 7.20 8.37
N ASP A 589 26.92 7.35 7.98
CA ASP A 589 27.86 6.25 7.86
C ASP A 589 28.23 5.68 9.25
N ALA A 590 28.26 6.53 10.27
CA ALA A 590 28.46 6.08 11.64
C ALA A 590 27.22 5.33 12.19
N GLU A 591 26.02 5.87 11.98
CA GLU A 591 24.77 5.31 12.48
C GLU A 591 24.38 4.02 11.77
N LEU A 592 24.40 4.02 10.43
CA LEU A 592 24.04 2.88 9.59
C LEU A 592 25.22 1.92 9.30
N GLY A 593 26.39 2.24 9.81
CA GLY A 593 27.61 1.44 9.62
C GLY A 593 27.44 -0.02 10.01
N PRO A 594 26.91 -0.32 11.21
CA PRO A 594 26.68 -1.72 11.63
C PRO A 594 25.78 -2.49 10.67
N HIS A 595 24.79 -1.82 10.06
CA HIS A 595 23.90 -2.42 9.07
C HIS A 595 24.61 -2.68 7.72
N PHE A 596 25.30 -1.69 7.15
CA PHE A 596 25.95 -1.84 5.85
C PHE A 596 27.27 -2.62 5.88
N PHE A 597 27.90 -2.72 7.04
CA PHE A 597 29.19 -3.36 7.26
C PHE A 597 29.14 -4.28 8.48
N PRO A 598 28.30 -5.33 8.47
CA PRO A 598 28.22 -6.26 9.59
C PRO A 598 29.55 -6.98 9.77
N VAL A 599 30.04 -7.03 11.00
CA VAL A 599 31.24 -7.78 11.37
C VAL A 599 30.85 -9.25 11.52
N THR A 600 31.53 -10.13 10.77
CA THR A 600 31.34 -11.58 10.86
C THR A 600 32.69 -12.26 11.15
N LYS A 601 32.64 -13.54 11.55
CA LYS A 601 33.85 -14.32 11.77
C LYS A 601 34.70 -14.43 10.50
N GLU A 602 34.07 -14.43 9.34
CA GLU A 602 34.69 -14.54 8.02
C GLU A 602 35.19 -13.18 7.51
N HIS A 603 34.52 -12.08 7.92
CA HIS A 603 34.87 -10.72 7.56
C HIS A 603 34.99 -9.83 8.81
N PRO A 604 36.13 -9.93 9.53
CA PRO A 604 36.33 -9.17 10.76
C PRO A 604 36.52 -7.66 10.52
N ASP A 605 36.93 -7.22 9.34
CA ASP A 605 36.95 -5.81 8.91
C ASP A 605 36.16 -5.64 7.60
N PRO A 606 34.84 -5.54 7.66
CA PRO A 606 33.99 -5.42 6.48
C PRO A 606 34.12 -4.08 5.75
N ARG A 607 34.84 -3.12 6.35
CA ARG A 607 35.12 -1.83 5.71
C ARG A 607 36.42 -1.83 4.90
N LYS A 608 37.24 -2.86 4.95
CA LYS A 608 38.44 -2.95 4.13
C LYS A 608 38.08 -3.03 2.65
N CYS A 609 38.70 -2.21 1.81
CA CYS A 609 38.47 -2.25 0.38
C CYS A 609 39.01 -3.53 -0.25
N PRO A 610 38.22 -4.32 -1.00
CA PRO A 610 38.71 -5.56 -1.61
C PRO A 610 39.60 -5.32 -2.84
N THR A 611 39.75 -4.07 -3.30
CA THR A 611 40.49 -3.75 -4.52
C THR A 611 41.85 -3.09 -4.27
N CYS A 612 41.99 -2.32 -3.21
CA CYS A 612 43.24 -1.57 -2.95
C CYS A 612 43.84 -1.75 -1.55
N ASP A 613 43.44 -2.68 -0.77
CA ASP A 613 43.94 -3.07 0.55
C ASP A 613 44.13 -1.94 1.59
N THR A 614 44.39 -0.70 1.17
CA THR A 614 44.65 0.47 2.04
C THR A 614 43.43 1.38 2.19
N GLY A 615 42.46 1.27 1.29
CA GLY A 615 41.24 2.09 1.34
C GLY A 615 40.16 1.50 2.24
N ARG A 616 39.34 2.34 2.80
CA ARG A 616 38.15 1.96 3.59
C ARG A 616 36.87 2.26 2.84
N LEU A 617 35.91 1.37 2.94
CA LEU A 617 34.59 1.53 2.37
C LEU A 617 33.73 2.41 3.28
N SER A 618 33.05 3.39 2.70
CA SER A 618 32.16 4.29 3.41
C SER A 618 30.96 4.68 2.51
N LEU A 619 29.95 5.23 3.14
CA LEU A 619 28.77 5.74 2.46
C LEU A 619 29.19 6.95 1.60
N LYS A 620 28.78 6.96 0.35
CA LYS A 620 29.03 8.04 -0.62
C LYS A 620 27.72 8.41 -1.31
N LEU A 621 27.62 9.66 -1.79
CA LEU A 621 26.49 10.13 -2.57
C LEU A 621 26.90 10.42 -4.02
N GLY A 622 26.14 9.88 -4.94
CA GLY A 622 26.26 10.15 -6.37
C GLY A 622 25.00 10.78 -6.95
N LYS A 623 25.05 11.11 -8.22
CA LYS A 623 23.92 11.70 -8.96
C LYS A 623 22.63 10.84 -8.87
N PHE A 624 22.76 9.53 -8.71
CA PHE A 624 21.66 8.57 -8.73
C PHE A 624 21.26 8.07 -7.35
N GLY A 625 21.88 8.58 -6.30
CA GLY A 625 21.63 8.20 -4.92
C GLY A 625 22.90 7.81 -4.17
N ALA A 626 22.72 7.24 -2.97
CA ALA A 626 23.82 6.78 -2.13
C ALA A 626 24.37 5.43 -2.63
N PHE A 627 25.65 5.19 -2.39
CA PHE A 627 26.37 3.96 -2.70
C PHE A 627 27.56 3.81 -1.73
N ILE A 628 28.12 2.64 -1.64
CA ILE A 628 29.34 2.40 -0.88
C ILE A 628 30.53 2.56 -1.81
N GLY A 629 31.51 3.37 -1.41
CA GLY A 629 32.71 3.64 -2.19
C GLY A 629 33.97 3.66 -1.37
N CYS A 630 35.12 3.39 -2.04
CA CYS A 630 36.44 3.41 -1.41
C CYS A 630 36.88 4.84 -1.09
N SER A 631 37.58 5.02 0.05
CA SER A 631 38.18 6.29 0.46
C SER A 631 39.31 6.77 -0.47
N ASN A 632 39.98 5.85 -1.16
CA ASN A 632 41.10 6.17 -2.06
C ASN A 632 40.67 6.60 -3.48
N TYR A 633 39.44 7.08 -3.66
CA TYR A 633 39.02 7.69 -4.92
C TYR A 633 39.83 8.98 -5.16
N PRO A 634 40.35 9.27 -6.38
CA PRO A 634 40.09 8.60 -7.65
C PRO A 634 41.03 7.41 -8.00
N ASP A 635 42.05 7.12 -7.22
CA ASP A 635 43.04 6.06 -7.51
C ASP A 635 42.39 4.67 -7.43
N CYS A 636 41.57 4.43 -6.42
CA CYS A 636 40.72 3.27 -6.35
C CYS A 636 39.25 3.64 -6.64
N ARG A 637 38.69 2.99 -7.65
CA ARG A 637 37.29 3.25 -8.11
C ARG A 637 36.32 2.16 -7.64
N HIS A 638 36.67 1.41 -6.61
CA HIS A 638 35.79 0.38 -6.09
C HIS A 638 34.51 1.01 -5.54
N THR A 639 33.37 0.53 -6.03
CA THR A 639 32.03 0.94 -5.56
C THR A 639 31.09 -0.25 -5.54
N ARG A 640 30.20 -0.30 -4.56
CA ARG A 640 29.09 -1.27 -4.53
C ARG A 640 27.77 -0.57 -4.22
N PRO A 641 26.60 -1.15 -4.64
CA PRO A 641 25.29 -0.68 -4.20
C PRO A 641 25.16 -0.73 -2.67
N LEU A 642 24.20 0.02 -2.14
CA LEU A 642 23.77 -0.10 -0.76
C LEU A 642 22.98 -1.41 -0.59
N VAL A 643 23.65 -2.51 -0.43
CA VAL A 643 23.03 -3.81 -0.14
C VAL A 643 23.82 -4.45 0.97
N VAL A 644 23.14 -4.95 1.99
CA VAL A 644 23.75 -5.72 3.06
C VAL A 644 24.30 -7.02 2.47
N GLN A 645 25.56 -7.30 2.67
CA GLN A 645 26.14 -8.60 2.33
C GLN A 645 25.76 -9.57 3.45
N THR A 646 24.65 -10.29 3.28
CA THR A 646 24.37 -11.48 4.09
C THR A 646 25.31 -12.60 3.67
N ALA A 647 25.60 -13.54 4.56
CA ALA A 647 26.47 -14.71 4.24
C ALA A 647 25.96 -15.44 2.99
N GLU A 648 24.64 -15.56 2.80
CA GLU A 648 24.02 -16.10 1.60
C GLU A 648 24.27 -15.23 0.34
N ALA A 649 24.34 -13.91 0.49
CA ALA A 649 24.64 -13.01 -0.63
C ALA A 649 26.13 -13.07 -1.01
N VAL A 650 27.03 -13.37 -0.06
CA VAL A 650 28.46 -13.58 -0.29
C VAL A 650 28.72 -14.93 -0.94
N GLU A 651 28.04 -16.00 -0.53
CA GLU A 651 28.09 -17.31 -1.18
C GLU A 651 27.55 -17.26 -2.61
N ASN A 652 26.44 -16.55 -2.84
CA ASN A 652 25.89 -16.31 -4.17
C ASN A 652 26.79 -15.43 -5.04
N ALA A 653 27.53 -14.50 -4.47
CA ALA A 653 28.50 -13.67 -5.20
C ALA A 653 29.78 -14.45 -5.55
N THR A 654 30.21 -15.38 -4.71
CA THR A 654 31.35 -16.28 -4.97
C THR A 654 30.99 -17.43 -5.90
N SER A 655 29.72 -17.86 -5.93
CA SER A 655 29.20 -18.89 -6.85
C SER A 655 28.81 -18.37 -8.24
N GLY A 656 28.99 -17.09 -8.53
CA GLY A 656 28.82 -16.51 -9.88
C GLY A 656 27.37 -16.38 -10.39
N VAL A 657 26.37 -16.49 -9.53
CA VAL A 657 24.94 -16.53 -9.93
C VAL A 657 24.23 -15.16 -9.92
N GLY A 658 24.88 -14.04 -9.53
CA GLY A 658 24.24 -12.72 -9.42
C GLY A 658 24.67 -11.70 -10.49
N ILE A 659 23.72 -11.14 -11.25
CA ILE A 659 23.92 -10.05 -12.22
C ILE A 659 24.11 -8.68 -11.53
N ASP A 660 23.88 -8.60 -10.24
CA ASP A 660 23.90 -7.35 -9.50
C ASP A 660 25.31 -6.81 -9.23
N ASN A 661 26.35 -7.65 -9.38
CA ASN A 661 27.77 -7.30 -9.17
C ASN A 661 28.55 -6.98 -10.46
N GLY A 662 27.89 -6.85 -11.61
CA GLY A 662 28.52 -6.55 -12.89
C GLY A 662 28.06 -7.47 -14.02
N PRO A 663 28.65 -7.35 -15.21
CA PRO A 663 28.30 -8.21 -16.34
C PRO A 663 28.69 -9.67 -16.08
N LYS A 664 27.73 -10.58 -16.08
CA LYS A 664 27.99 -12.02 -16.07
C LYS A 664 28.44 -12.43 -17.48
N ILE A 665 29.67 -12.89 -17.63
CA ILE A 665 30.19 -13.42 -18.88
C ILE A 665 29.56 -14.80 -19.11
N LEU A 666 28.88 -14.96 -20.25
CA LEU A 666 28.22 -16.23 -20.63
C LEU A 666 29.10 -17.07 -21.59
N GLY A 667 30.01 -16.44 -22.31
CA GLY A 667 30.87 -17.06 -23.28
C GLY A 667 31.21 -16.12 -24.43
N THR A 668 31.63 -16.69 -25.59
CA THR A 668 31.99 -15.97 -26.82
C THR A 668 30.99 -16.25 -27.92
N ASP A 669 30.67 -15.21 -28.72
CA ASP A 669 29.82 -15.32 -29.88
C ASP A 669 30.60 -16.06 -31.01
N PRO A 670 30.11 -17.20 -31.51
CA PRO A 670 30.81 -17.97 -32.56
C PRO A 670 31.02 -17.21 -33.87
N GLY A 671 30.16 -16.22 -34.15
CA GLY A 671 30.25 -15.45 -35.42
C GLY A 671 31.21 -14.30 -35.38
N THR A 672 31.42 -13.67 -34.20
CA THR A 672 32.26 -12.46 -34.09
C THR A 672 33.47 -12.64 -33.20
N GLY A 673 33.59 -13.75 -32.46
CA GLY A 673 34.62 -14.00 -31.45
C GLY A 673 34.54 -13.08 -30.22
N ARG A 674 33.45 -12.30 -30.07
CA ARG A 674 33.27 -11.31 -29.00
C ARG A 674 32.60 -11.91 -27.79
N THR A 675 32.88 -11.37 -26.63
CA THR A 675 32.26 -11.80 -25.36
C THR A 675 30.76 -11.48 -25.34
N ILE A 676 29.96 -12.46 -24.93
CA ILE A 676 28.54 -12.29 -24.63
C ILE A 676 28.40 -12.17 -23.13
N SER A 677 27.75 -11.11 -22.69
CA SER A 677 27.51 -10.82 -21.27
C SER A 677 26.02 -10.60 -20.97
N LEU A 678 25.59 -11.11 -19.82
CA LEU A 678 24.28 -10.82 -19.24
C LEU A 678 24.43 -9.63 -18.29
N ARG A 679 23.59 -8.62 -18.46
CA ARG A 679 23.68 -7.32 -17.79
C ARG A 679 22.31 -6.87 -17.29
N LYS A 680 22.30 -6.01 -16.27
CA LYS A 680 21.08 -5.33 -15.77
C LYS A 680 21.02 -3.92 -16.34
N GLY A 681 19.88 -3.55 -16.94
CA GLY A 681 19.63 -2.23 -17.50
C GLY A 681 18.42 -1.54 -16.89
N PRO A 682 18.16 -0.26 -17.22
CA PRO A 682 17.01 0.50 -16.70
C PRO A 682 15.65 -0.13 -17.01
N TYR A 683 15.60 -1.03 -17.98
CA TYR A 683 14.39 -1.71 -18.44
C TYR A 683 14.36 -3.21 -18.08
N GLY A 684 15.31 -3.67 -17.25
CA GLY A 684 15.44 -5.07 -16.83
C GLY A 684 16.72 -5.75 -17.35
N PRO A 685 16.89 -7.05 -17.09
CA PRO A 685 18.05 -7.80 -17.54
C PRO A 685 18.09 -7.96 -19.07
N TYR A 686 19.29 -7.92 -19.64
CA TYR A 686 19.52 -8.09 -21.06
C TYR A 686 20.85 -8.78 -21.36
N VAL A 687 20.92 -9.48 -22.48
CA VAL A 687 22.15 -10.04 -23.03
C VAL A 687 22.75 -9.08 -24.06
N GLN A 688 24.09 -9.03 -24.12
CA GLN A 688 24.82 -8.13 -25.03
C GLN A 688 26.06 -8.82 -25.60
N ILE A 689 26.35 -8.57 -26.88
CA ILE A 689 27.67 -8.80 -27.43
C ILE A 689 28.53 -7.58 -27.12
N ASP A 690 29.58 -7.76 -26.33
CA ASP A 690 30.41 -6.66 -25.87
C ASP A 690 31.24 -6.05 -27.02
N PRO A 691 31.50 -4.72 -26.97
CA PRO A 691 32.36 -4.08 -27.93
C PRO A 691 33.81 -4.60 -27.79
N PRO A 692 34.65 -4.48 -28.85
CA PRO A 692 36.05 -4.87 -28.75
C PRO A 692 36.76 -4.06 -27.64
N PRO A 693 37.75 -4.63 -26.95
CA PRO A 693 38.56 -3.91 -25.95
C PRO A 693 39.18 -2.66 -26.54
N GLU A 694 39.36 -1.61 -25.73
CA GLU A 694 39.89 -0.32 -26.19
C GLU A 694 41.33 -0.41 -26.72
N SER A 695 42.08 -1.48 -26.43
CA SER A 695 43.42 -1.77 -26.91
C SER A 695 43.49 -2.02 -28.43
N ASP A 696 42.38 -2.43 -29.05
CA ASP A 696 42.36 -2.81 -30.49
C ASP A 696 41.79 -1.71 -31.39
N LYS A 697 41.61 -0.49 -30.88
CA LYS A 697 41.21 0.66 -31.75
C LYS A 697 42.45 1.32 -32.35
N PRO A 698 42.53 1.43 -33.70
CA PRO A 698 43.58 2.24 -34.31
C PRO A 698 43.44 3.69 -33.80
N ALA A 699 44.57 4.28 -33.40
CA ALA A 699 44.64 5.67 -32.93
C ALA A 699 44.10 6.61 -34.03
N ALA A 700 43.01 7.32 -33.77
CA ALA A 700 42.51 8.33 -34.67
C ALA A 700 43.48 9.53 -34.70
N PRO A 701 43.78 10.10 -35.88
CA PRO A 701 44.67 11.27 -35.97
C PRO A 701 44.05 12.48 -35.27
N VAL A 702 44.81 13.08 -34.38
CA VAL A 702 44.47 14.32 -33.71
C VAL A 702 44.51 15.46 -34.75
N ALA A 703 43.36 15.83 -35.29
CA ALA A 703 43.22 17.07 -36.08
C ALA A 703 42.66 18.13 -35.14
N GLU A 704 43.46 19.14 -34.80
CA GLU A 704 43.02 20.36 -34.16
C GLU A 704 42.06 21.11 -35.08
N ALA A 705 40.76 21.09 -34.76
CA ALA A 705 39.76 21.88 -35.46
C ALA A 705 39.61 23.25 -34.74
N PRO A 706 39.46 24.36 -35.45
CA PRO A 706 39.31 25.67 -34.85
C PRO A 706 38.01 25.80 -34.07
N VAL A 707 38.09 26.42 -32.90
CA VAL A 707 36.95 26.65 -32.01
C VAL A 707 36.05 27.73 -32.60
N GLU A 708 34.85 27.35 -33.08
CA GLU A 708 33.83 28.32 -33.51
C GLU A 708 33.13 28.91 -32.26
N LEU A 709 33.11 30.24 -32.22
CA LEU A 709 32.40 31.00 -31.17
C LEU A 709 30.96 31.33 -31.59
N ASP A 710 30.04 31.39 -30.67
CA ASP A 710 28.67 31.84 -30.93
C ASP A 710 28.60 33.39 -31.00
N ALA A 711 27.48 33.94 -31.45
CA ALA A 711 27.27 35.40 -31.59
C ALA A 711 27.41 36.21 -30.28
N LYS A 712 27.74 35.54 -29.15
CA LYS A 712 27.99 36.12 -27.82
C LYS A 712 29.39 35.77 -27.26
N GLY A 713 30.30 35.31 -28.13
CA GLY A 713 31.70 35.05 -27.77
C GLY A 713 31.93 33.83 -26.88
N LYS A 714 30.97 32.90 -26.75
CA LYS A 714 31.14 31.65 -26.00
C LYS A 714 31.39 30.46 -26.94
N PRO A 715 32.28 29.53 -26.56
CA PRO A 715 32.57 28.36 -27.39
C PRO A 715 31.31 27.53 -27.59
N LYS A 716 30.89 27.27 -28.81
CA LYS A 716 29.82 26.32 -29.16
C LYS A 716 30.22 24.94 -28.67
N LYS A 717 29.40 24.31 -27.83
CA LYS A 717 29.59 22.90 -27.45
C LYS A 717 29.57 22.04 -28.70
N ALA A 718 30.71 21.43 -29.03
CA ALA A 718 30.86 20.50 -30.12
C ALA A 718 29.77 19.40 -29.98
N LYS A 719 28.97 19.19 -31.02
CA LYS A 719 28.06 18.05 -31.13
C LYS A 719 28.94 16.81 -31.20
N LYS A 720 28.82 15.93 -30.20
CA LYS A 720 29.48 14.61 -30.24
C LYS A 720 29.17 13.94 -31.57
N PRO A 721 30.18 13.41 -32.31
CA PRO A 721 29.95 12.71 -33.57
C PRO A 721 28.93 11.59 -33.33
N LYS A 722 27.99 11.42 -34.24
CA LYS A 722 27.08 10.29 -34.25
C LYS A 722 27.90 9.04 -34.45
N LYS A 723 27.94 8.14 -33.45
CA LYS A 723 28.59 6.83 -33.63
C LYS A 723 27.92 6.07 -34.78
N ASP A 724 28.72 5.45 -35.63
CA ASP A 724 28.26 4.61 -36.73
C ASP A 724 27.28 3.54 -36.22
N PRO A 725 26.20 3.24 -36.95
CA PRO A 725 25.26 2.17 -36.58
C PRO A 725 25.91 0.81 -36.35
N ALA A 726 27.05 0.54 -37.04
CA ALA A 726 27.85 -0.69 -36.91
C ALA A 726 28.61 -0.81 -35.55
N GLU A 727 28.83 0.28 -34.83
CA GLU A 727 29.52 0.30 -33.53
C GLU A 727 28.60 0.12 -32.31
N LYS A 728 27.30 0.03 -32.52
CA LYS A 728 26.37 -0.17 -31.38
C LYS A 728 26.36 -1.64 -30.99
N PRO A 729 26.61 -1.97 -29.70
CA PRO A 729 26.54 -3.34 -29.24
C PRO A 729 25.15 -3.92 -29.46
N LYS A 730 25.06 -5.13 -30.03
CA LYS A 730 23.78 -5.84 -30.17
C LYS A 730 23.28 -6.27 -28.79
N ARG A 731 22.06 -5.88 -28.48
CA ARG A 731 21.43 -6.09 -27.13
C ARG A 731 20.04 -6.66 -27.28
N GLN A 732 19.68 -7.59 -26.38
CA GLN A 732 18.33 -8.15 -26.33
C GLN A 732 17.90 -8.34 -24.87
N GLY A 733 16.69 -7.86 -24.53
CA GLY A 733 16.13 -8.05 -23.18
C GLY A 733 15.79 -9.51 -22.91
N VAL A 734 15.99 -9.94 -21.66
CA VAL A 734 15.60 -11.27 -21.19
C VAL A 734 14.11 -11.23 -20.85
N PRO A 735 13.28 -12.17 -21.35
CA PRO A 735 11.87 -12.22 -21.04
C PRO A 735 11.63 -12.66 -19.58
N LYS A 736 10.54 -12.17 -18.97
CA LYS A 736 10.25 -12.41 -17.54
C LYS A 736 9.96 -13.88 -17.17
N ASN A 737 9.60 -14.68 -18.14
CA ASN A 737 9.34 -16.12 -17.98
C ASN A 737 10.61 -16.99 -18.09
N LEU A 738 11.77 -16.41 -18.37
CA LEU A 738 13.05 -17.10 -18.37
C LEU A 738 13.84 -16.74 -17.12
N PRO A 739 14.01 -17.66 -16.16
CA PRO A 739 14.83 -17.45 -14.96
C PRO A 739 16.27 -17.12 -15.32
N LEU A 740 16.90 -16.20 -14.57
CA LEU A 740 18.23 -15.67 -14.92
C LEU A 740 19.35 -16.69 -14.72
N ASP A 741 19.14 -17.67 -13.89
CA ASP A 741 20.03 -18.83 -13.68
C ASP A 741 20.06 -19.77 -14.87
N GLN A 742 18.98 -19.82 -15.66
CA GLN A 742 18.85 -20.60 -16.89
C GLN A 742 19.35 -19.85 -18.15
N VAL A 743 19.80 -18.61 -18.02
CA VAL A 743 20.39 -17.87 -19.14
C VAL A 743 21.85 -18.27 -19.28
N ASP A 744 22.09 -19.34 -20.02
CA ASP A 744 23.40 -19.82 -20.47
C ASP A 744 23.80 -19.19 -21.81
N LEU A 745 24.95 -19.59 -22.37
CA LEU A 745 25.40 -19.12 -23.68
C LEU A 745 24.44 -19.47 -24.80
N ALA A 746 23.84 -20.67 -24.77
CA ALA A 746 22.92 -21.13 -25.79
C ALA A 746 21.60 -20.32 -25.78
N ALA A 747 21.07 -20.06 -24.61
CA ALA A 747 19.89 -19.18 -24.44
C ALA A 747 20.20 -17.74 -24.86
N ALA A 748 21.38 -17.22 -24.53
CA ALA A 748 21.79 -15.86 -24.90
C ALA A 748 21.93 -15.70 -26.42
N LEU A 749 22.51 -16.68 -27.13
CA LEU A 749 22.58 -16.68 -28.60
C LEU A 749 21.19 -16.65 -29.24
N LYS A 750 20.26 -17.51 -28.77
CA LYS A 750 18.88 -17.51 -29.24
C LYS A 750 18.17 -16.18 -28.97
N LEU A 751 18.41 -15.56 -27.83
CA LEU A 751 17.85 -14.23 -27.52
C LEU A 751 18.43 -13.16 -28.46
N LEU A 752 19.71 -13.22 -28.76
CA LEU A 752 20.38 -12.26 -29.67
C LEU A 752 19.97 -12.44 -31.14
N GLU A 753 19.40 -13.58 -31.52
CA GLU A 753 18.84 -13.81 -32.86
C GLU A 753 17.48 -13.14 -33.08
N LEU A 754 16.84 -12.69 -32.00
CA LEU A 754 15.52 -12.03 -32.10
C LEU A 754 15.64 -10.66 -32.82
N PRO A 755 14.64 -10.29 -33.70
CA PRO A 755 13.45 -11.04 -34.02
C PRO A 755 13.71 -12.21 -34.96
N ARG A 756 13.19 -13.43 -34.63
CA ARG A 756 13.33 -14.63 -35.45
C ARG A 756 12.13 -14.84 -36.38
N LEU A 757 12.40 -15.44 -37.55
CA LEU A 757 11.32 -15.86 -38.44
C LEU A 757 10.65 -17.12 -37.87
N VAL A 758 9.33 -17.06 -37.63
CA VAL A 758 8.52 -18.20 -37.23
C VAL A 758 8.09 -19.03 -38.44
N GLY A 759 7.79 -18.36 -39.56
CA GLY A 759 7.38 -18.98 -40.83
C GLY A 759 6.58 -18.01 -41.69
N THR A 760 5.92 -18.55 -42.72
CA THR A 760 5.07 -17.80 -43.64
C THR A 760 3.59 -18.10 -43.35
N HIS A 761 2.76 -17.08 -43.18
CA HIS A 761 1.33 -17.24 -42.87
C HIS A 761 0.64 -17.96 -44.06
N PRO A 762 -0.14 -19.03 -43.79
CA PRO A 762 -0.69 -19.89 -44.82
C PRO A 762 -1.65 -19.19 -45.78
N GLU A 763 -2.43 -18.21 -45.28
CA GLU A 763 -3.41 -17.52 -46.10
C GLU A 763 -2.87 -16.24 -46.82
N SER A 764 -1.94 -15.50 -46.15
CA SER A 764 -1.48 -14.24 -46.66
C SER A 764 -0.15 -14.33 -47.42
N GLY A 765 0.60 -15.44 -47.33
CA GLY A 765 1.91 -15.60 -47.94
C GLY A 765 3.01 -14.72 -47.31
N GLU A 766 2.73 -13.98 -46.24
CA GLU A 766 3.60 -13.01 -45.57
C GLU A 766 4.34 -13.62 -44.38
N LYS A 767 5.53 -13.10 -44.10
CA LYS A 767 6.37 -13.59 -42.98
C LYS A 767 5.78 -13.24 -41.62
N ILE A 768 5.86 -14.20 -40.68
CA ILE A 768 5.59 -13.99 -39.26
C ILE A 768 6.92 -13.98 -38.51
N GLU A 769 7.20 -12.91 -37.81
CA GLU A 769 8.40 -12.70 -36.99
C GLU A 769 8.02 -12.68 -35.52
N ALA A 770 8.75 -13.40 -34.66
CA ALA A 770 8.63 -13.32 -33.19
C ALA A 770 9.79 -12.51 -32.61
N GLY A 771 9.49 -11.59 -31.71
CA GLY A 771 10.50 -10.73 -31.12
C GLY A 771 10.09 -10.20 -29.75
N ILE A 772 11.01 -9.46 -29.07
CA ILE A 772 10.75 -8.80 -27.81
C ILE A 772 10.92 -7.30 -28.02
N GLY A 773 9.88 -6.53 -27.72
CA GLY A 773 9.87 -5.09 -27.83
C GLY A 773 9.69 -4.39 -26.47
N ARG A 774 9.57 -3.06 -26.50
CA ARG A 774 9.35 -2.22 -25.32
C ARG A 774 8.18 -2.65 -24.45
N PHE A 775 7.18 -3.32 -25.03
CA PHE A 775 5.96 -3.75 -24.35
C PHE A 775 5.91 -5.26 -24.07
N GLY A 776 7.03 -5.97 -24.27
CA GLY A 776 7.16 -7.42 -24.09
C GLY A 776 7.23 -8.21 -25.39
N PRO A 777 7.08 -9.57 -25.31
CA PRO A 777 7.10 -10.46 -26.47
C PRO A 777 5.95 -10.19 -27.44
N PHE A 778 6.25 -10.25 -28.74
CA PHE A 778 5.28 -10.00 -29.82
C PHE A 778 5.49 -10.89 -31.04
N LEU A 779 4.39 -11.09 -31.78
CA LEU A 779 4.41 -11.52 -33.18
C LEU A 779 4.22 -10.31 -34.08
N LYS A 780 5.00 -10.24 -35.16
CA LYS A 780 4.85 -9.21 -36.19
C LYS A 780 4.44 -9.86 -37.50
N HIS A 781 3.31 -9.40 -38.04
CA HIS A 781 2.77 -9.84 -39.32
C HIS A 781 2.14 -8.65 -40.06
N GLN A 782 2.45 -8.44 -41.33
CA GLN A 782 1.95 -7.32 -42.13
C GLN A 782 2.11 -5.94 -41.46
N GLY A 783 3.22 -5.71 -40.79
CA GLY A 783 3.45 -4.47 -40.05
C GLY A 783 2.63 -4.27 -38.77
N LYS A 784 1.76 -5.21 -38.44
CA LYS A 784 0.98 -5.21 -37.19
C LYS A 784 1.69 -6.05 -36.13
N PHE A 785 1.55 -5.62 -34.86
CA PHE A 785 2.15 -6.28 -33.70
C PHE A 785 1.06 -6.90 -32.85
N LYS A 786 1.22 -8.17 -32.47
CA LYS A 786 0.37 -8.91 -31.57
C LYS A 786 1.19 -9.39 -30.39
N SER A 787 0.75 -9.12 -29.15
CA SER A 787 1.44 -9.60 -27.95
C SER A 787 1.32 -11.11 -27.82
N ILE A 788 2.43 -11.77 -27.46
CA ILE A 788 2.47 -13.18 -27.11
C ILE A 788 2.01 -13.31 -25.65
N PRO A 789 1.06 -14.20 -25.32
CA PRO A 789 0.63 -14.48 -23.96
C PRO A 789 1.78 -14.97 -23.05
N LYS A 790 1.59 -14.90 -21.72
CA LYS A 790 2.63 -15.32 -20.76
C LYS A 790 2.94 -16.82 -20.78
N ASP A 791 1.97 -17.61 -21.20
CA ASP A 791 2.06 -19.06 -21.27
C ASP A 791 2.76 -19.57 -22.56
N ASP A 792 3.04 -18.66 -23.49
CA ASP A 792 3.75 -18.95 -24.74
C ASP A 792 5.16 -18.34 -24.70
N ASP A 793 6.15 -19.11 -25.15
CA ASP A 793 7.54 -18.65 -25.19
C ASP A 793 7.91 -18.12 -26.59
N VAL A 794 8.46 -16.91 -26.61
CA VAL A 794 8.90 -16.22 -27.84
C VAL A 794 10.01 -16.96 -28.57
N LEU A 795 10.83 -17.74 -27.86
CA LEU A 795 11.96 -18.49 -28.44
C LEU A 795 11.52 -19.79 -29.13
N THR A 796 10.40 -20.37 -28.66
CA THR A 796 9.94 -21.70 -29.11
C THR A 796 8.59 -21.68 -29.82
N ILE A 797 7.84 -20.56 -29.80
CA ILE A 797 6.53 -20.47 -30.44
C ILE A 797 6.56 -20.96 -31.88
N GLY A 798 5.73 -21.95 -32.20
CA GLY A 798 5.62 -22.55 -33.53
C GLY A 798 4.57 -21.87 -34.41
N MET A 799 4.57 -22.25 -35.69
CA MET A 799 3.74 -21.66 -36.74
C MET A 799 2.24 -21.74 -36.44
N ASN A 800 1.74 -22.92 -36.06
CA ASN A 800 0.30 -23.11 -35.79
C ASN A 800 -0.19 -22.19 -34.66
N ARG A 801 0.59 -22.12 -33.60
CA ARG A 801 0.24 -21.25 -32.45
C ARG A 801 0.34 -19.76 -32.81
N ALA A 802 1.32 -19.38 -33.63
CA ALA A 802 1.46 -18.02 -34.10
C ALA A 802 0.27 -17.57 -34.97
N VAL A 803 -0.20 -18.43 -35.87
CA VAL A 803 -1.38 -18.18 -36.72
C VAL A 803 -2.64 -18.07 -35.85
N GLU A 804 -2.84 -18.97 -34.92
CA GLU A 804 -3.96 -18.93 -33.96
C GLU A 804 -3.99 -17.63 -33.19
N LEU A 805 -2.86 -17.20 -32.65
CA LEU A 805 -2.76 -15.93 -31.93
C LEU A 805 -3.05 -14.73 -32.81
N LEU A 806 -2.60 -14.74 -34.07
CA LEU A 806 -2.87 -13.64 -35.01
C LEU A 806 -4.36 -13.56 -35.38
N ALA A 807 -5.06 -14.69 -35.47
CA ALA A 807 -6.50 -14.76 -35.75
C ALA A 807 -7.38 -14.26 -34.60
N GLN A 808 -6.92 -14.26 -33.35
CA GLN A 808 -7.68 -13.77 -32.23
C GLN A 808 -7.90 -12.26 -32.31
N PRO A 809 -9.11 -11.73 -31.98
CA PRO A 809 -9.36 -10.29 -32.00
C PRO A 809 -8.46 -9.55 -30.99
N THR A 810 -7.82 -8.48 -31.43
CA THR A 810 -7.02 -7.61 -30.58
C THR A 810 -7.95 -6.80 -29.69
N LYS A 811 -7.93 -6.99 -28.37
CA LYS A 811 -8.61 -6.10 -27.42
C LYS A 811 -7.97 -4.71 -27.52
N PRO A 812 -8.71 -3.65 -27.90
CA PRO A 812 -8.14 -2.31 -27.98
C PRO A 812 -7.81 -1.82 -26.57
N ARG A 813 -6.56 -1.43 -26.34
CA ARG A 813 -6.07 -0.93 -25.05
C ARG A 813 -6.59 0.45 -24.67
N PHE A 814 -7.25 1.17 -25.59
CA PHE A 814 -7.93 2.45 -25.36
C PHE A 814 -9.11 2.58 -26.32
N ALA A 815 -10.30 2.15 -25.90
CA ALA A 815 -11.54 2.51 -26.59
C ALA A 815 -12.10 3.78 -25.94
N LYS A 816 -12.13 4.90 -26.67
CA LYS A 816 -13.07 5.99 -26.44
C LYS A 816 -14.46 5.38 -26.60
N LYS A 817 -15.29 5.44 -25.54
CA LYS A 817 -16.71 5.09 -25.60
C LYS A 817 -17.38 5.91 -26.69
N ALA A 818 -17.79 5.26 -27.77
CA ALA A 818 -18.78 5.78 -28.70
C ALA A 818 -20.18 5.63 -28.08
N LYS A 819 -21.00 6.65 -28.20
CA LYS A 819 -22.41 6.66 -27.84
C LYS A 819 -23.17 5.65 -28.71
N PRO A 820 -24.26 5.04 -28.21
CA PRO A 820 -25.17 4.27 -29.02
C PRO A 820 -26.06 5.25 -29.83
N GLU A 821 -26.03 5.12 -31.14
CA GLU A 821 -27.03 5.69 -32.01
C GLU A 821 -28.17 4.67 -32.18
N GLY A 822 -29.41 5.15 -32.00
CA GLY A 822 -30.64 4.42 -32.28
C GLY A 822 -30.94 4.45 -33.78
N GLU A 823 -31.83 3.54 -34.15
CA GLU A 823 -32.23 3.07 -35.44
C GLU A 823 -32.95 4.09 -36.34
N GLU A 824 -32.84 3.75 -37.65
CA GLU A 824 -33.76 3.93 -38.79
C GLU A 824 -33.69 5.20 -39.64
N GLY A 825 -33.51 4.93 -40.95
CA GLY A 825 -34.05 5.71 -42.00
C GLY A 825 -33.20 5.91 -43.28
N GLU A 826 -33.27 4.94 -44.21
CA GLU A 826 -33.20 5.03 -45.67
C GLU A 826 -32.21 5.92 -46.45
N ALA A 827 -31.64 5.28 -47.41
CA ALA A 827 -30.82 5.63 -48.56
C ALA A 827 -31.08 6.97 -49.25
N LYS A 828 -29.97 7.59 -49.75
CA LYS A 828 -29.77 7.95 -51.16
C LYS A 828 -28.31 8.35 -51.48
N THR A 829 -27.82 7.71 -52.50
CA THR A 829 -26.62 7.97 -53.32
C THR A 829 -26.37 9.42 -53.69
N THR A 830 -25.12 9.90 -53.73
CA THR A 830 -24.39 10.30 -54.92
C THR A 830 -23.01 10.93 -54.66
N THR A 831 -22.02 10.33 -55.35
CA THR A 831 -20.84 10.88 -56.05
C THR A 831 -19.84 11.88 -55.42
N LYS A 832 -18.63 11.39 -55.43
CA LYS A 832 -17.26 11.96 -55.59
C LYS A 832 -17.18 13.46 -55.95
N LYS A 833 -16.19 14.13 -55.27
CA LYS A 833 -15.06 14.76 -55.96
C LYS A 833 -13.94 15.18 -54.98
N ALA A 834 -12.71 14.86 -55.38
CA ALA A 834 -11.43 15.24 -54.80
C ALA A 834 -11.07 16.71 -55.10
N ALA A 835 -10.28 17.37 -54.22
CA ALA A 835 -9.19 18.28 -54.59
C ALA A 835 -8.57 18.90 -53.31
N ALA A 836 -7.32 18.56 -53.02
CA ALA A 836 -6.10 19.34 -53.13
C ALA A 836 -5.94 20.59 -52.24
N LYS A 837 -4.94 20.47 -51.38
CA LYS A 837 -3.92 21.42 -50.87
C LYS A 837 -4.11 22.92 -51.12
N LYS A 838 -3.92 23.70 -50.01
CA LYS A 838 -2.97 24.84 -49.98
C LYS A 838 -2.85 25.46 -48.58
N LYS A 839 -1.58 25.59 -48.11
CA LYS A 839 -1.16 26.61 -47.11
C LYS A 839 -1.22 28.01 -47.73
N PRO A 840 -1.43 29.07 -46.96
CA PRO A 840 -0.41 30.10 -46.83
C PRO A 840 -0.30 30.71 -45.42
N ALA A 841 0.90 30.93 -44.87
CA ALA A 841 1.69 32.17 -44.98
C ALA A 841 1.27 33.33 -44.05
N ALA A 842 2.22 33.69 -43.21
CA ALA A 842 2.28 34.76 -42.22
C ALA A 842 1.94 36.17 -42.72
N LYS A 843 1.37 37.02 -41.87
CA LYS A 843 1.51 38.47 -41.95
C LYS A 843 1.50 39.13 -40.55
N LYS A 844 2.67 39.70 -40.24
CA LYS A 844 3.10 41.00 -39.73
C LYS A 844 2.18 41.76 -38.76
N LYS A 845 2.82 42.17 -37.66
CA LYS A 845 2.47 43.29 -36.73
C LYS A 845 2.44 44.64 -37.48
N PRO A 846 1.71 45.62 -36.97
CA PRO A 846 2.31 46.95 -36.87
C PRO A 846 2.30 47.56 -35.42
N ALA A 847 3.07 48.63 -35.35
CA ALA A 847 3.75 49.22 -34.25
C ALA A 847 2.92 50.16 -33.36
N ALA A 848 3.58 50.49 -32.24
CA ALA A 848 3.23 51.38 -31.15
C ALA A 848 2.77 52.80 -31.53
N LYS A 849 1.91 53.40 -30.72
CA LYS A 849 1.83 54.85 -30.50
C LYS A 849 1.76 55.23 -29.03
N LYS A 850 2.53 56.27 -28.76
CA LYS A 850 2.91 56.88 -27.50
C LYS A 850 1.76 57.57 -26.75
N LYS A 851 2.01 57.71 -25.44
CA LYS A 851 1.33 58.54 -24.40
C LYS A 851 1.01 59.99 -24.83
N PRO A 852 0.14 60.68 -24.06
CA PRO A 852 0.69 61.67 -23.20
C PRO A 852 0.17 61.67 -21.75
N VAL A 853 1.02 62.30 -20.94
CA VAL A 853 0.93 62.60 -19.50
C VAL A 853 0.13 63.91 -19.27
N ALA A 854 -0.64 63.93 -18.17
CA ALA A 854 -0.86 65.13 -17.31
C ALA A 854 -1.66 64.69 -16.09
N LYS A 855 -1.19 64.77 -14.91
CA LYS A 855 -0.96 65.76 -13.85
C LYS A 855 -2.24 66.15 -13.09
N LYS A 856 -2.14 65.83 -11.81
CA LYS A 856 -2.64 66.54 -10.60
C LYS A 856 -4.15 66.74 -10.38
N ALA A 857 -4.73 66.23 -9.35
CA ALA A 857 -4.78 66.77 -7.98
C ALA A 857 -5.06 65.59 -7.00
#